data_e5f5a938ae7158a6ef91c4b620487e8e
#
_entry.id   e5f5a938ae7158a6ef91c4b620487e8e
#
_cell.length_a   1.000
_cell.length_b   1.000
_cell.length_c   1.000
_cell.angle_alpha   90.00
_cell.angle_beta   90.00
_cell.angle_gamma   90.00
#
_symmetry.space_group_name_H-M   'P 1'
#
loop_
_entity.id
_entity.type
_entity.pdbx_description
1 polymer ?
#
loop_
_entity_poly.entity_id
_entity_poly.type
_entity_poly.pdbx_seq_one_letter_code
_entity_poly.pdbx_strand_id
1 'polypeptide(L)'
;MLATAVASASTATVEYPGDAPGKAVAKKQGSTYRIGNDVLQAEFAWKNGVSFSNLKAADGTLLVSGGQPVFTIKLADGTELDSTKMSATKPKVEKLGKEAKTMASAALPGTAISATFTAPGAAFSVEWRAVLRDGSHYLRQEYVLKAGKKPVAFDTITPLQVCPAEACGKPSISGNTTHGTVVVTDKMFFGLETPMSVMTVGQTGAAQEGAWNAEKWTPGMFGSVFAVPESFRAVYGNKYDETSGPIVKHLLAAEGPVKFTEGGECAISFKYERGNHRLNIVGVQLVTEGGQILAEDVHPGFTGQKAKDATYRLAVPAAGTYHLRYWVEKKTEPVTSSGSISVSLPMGSVEEDTPSVPENLVRGSWVRKTNLLPGDSWKVNSVMGLFAPGQQRRSLLAYIEREKPVPYRTMVHYNDWYEVGIRLHDNKDPLKRTTEEISLGIINTWKKELFEKRGTKIDAFVIDDGWDDFNSLWDFHAGFPNGFAKIDEVGRSMGCGLGTWLGPVGGYGSSKSMRISYWNKTHPNNRISNFELSNPVYFNAFVERCTYMVKNYDMRYFKFDGISTKFHSKGPGALEDAEGILRVLAALREARPDIYINTTVGTWASPFWFFHADSIWRQENDFDQMGTMGDARDRWITYRDRLVHEVFVTGSPLFPINALMTHGTIITKNGPPRVMSKEPENCIKEMRTAFTCGSGLQEIYVDADLMAQKDGMLWDELARCIAWARRNEDVLADTHWVGGNPWDKAKKDGDIYGWASWNKKKCTLSLRNSSDKEKTLKGTLREILDVPPTLKGTVVLRSSFEGQTQLPIMDRAIDVDTPIEITLKPFDVVAMEGVCEMK
;
A
#
# COMPACT_ATOMS: atom_id res chain seq x y z
N MET A 1 23.69 -27.90 22.50
CA MET A 1 23.16 -28.44 21.23
C MET A 1 21.68 -28.73 21.48
N LEU A 2 20.83 -27.79 21.17
CA LEU A 2 19.38 -28.01 21.05
C LEU A 2 19.05 -27.65 19.63
N ALA A 3 18.89 -28.68 18.82
CA ALA A 3 18.33 -28.51 17.49
C ALA A 3 16.84 -28.18 17.66
N THR A 4 16.48 -26.90 17.56
CA THR A 4 15.11 -26.47 17.39
C THR A 4 14.64 -26.99 16.04
N ALA A 5 13.76 -27.98 16.08
CA ALA A 5 12.96 -28.36 14.94
C ALA A 5 12.17 -27.12 14.50
N VAL A 6 12.57 -26.52 13.40
CA VAL A 6 11.71 -25.61 12.66
C VAL A 6 10.56 -26.45 12.17
N ALA A 7 9.41 -26.34 12.84
CA ALA A 7 8.17 -26.85 12.32
C ALA A 7 8.03 -26.23 10.91
N SER A 8 7.90 -27.08 9.91
CA SER A 8 7.56 -26.66 8.55
C SER A 8 6.19 -26.00 8.65
N ALA A 9 6.18 -24.69 8.76
CA ALA A 9 4.95 -23.93 8.57
C ALA A 9 4.41 -24.34 7.21
N SER A 10 3.20 -24.83 7.17
CA SER A 10 2.42 -25.00 5.95
C SER A 10 2.44 -23.64 5.28
N THR A 11 3.14 -23.51 4.18
CA THR A 11 3.17 -22.28 3.38
C THR A 11 1.80 -22.15 2.77
N ALA A 12 0.96 -21.28 3.33
CA ALA A 12 -0.28 -20.86 2.69
C ALA A 12 0.10 -20.23 1.35
N THR A 13 -0.20 -20.90 0.26
CA THR A 13 0.12 -20.44 -1.09
C THR A 13 -1.17 -20.25 -1.86
N VAL A 14 -1.40 -19.04 -2.36
CA VAL A 14 -2.44 -18.80 -3.35
C VAL A 14 -1.93 -19.32 -4.69
N GLU A 15 -2.59 -20.33 -5.23
CA GLU A 15 -2.26 -20.88 -6.55
C GLU A 15 -2.72 -19.93 -7.66
N TYR A 16 -1.94 -19.86 -8.74
CA TYR A 16 -2.39 -19.22 -9.97
C TYR A 16 -3.61 -19.97 -10.52
N PRO A 17 -4.74 -19.27 -10.77
CA PRO A 17 -6.01 -19.93 -11.11
C PRO A 17 -6.14 -20.35 -12.59
N GLY A 18 -5.15 -20.01 -13.43
CA GLY A 18 -5.09 -20.42 -14.84
C GLY A 18 -4.35 -21.74 -15.06
N ASP A 19 -4.00 -21.99 -16.31
CA ASP A 19 -3.23 -23.15 -16.70
C ASP A 19 -1.88 -23.20 -15.98
N ALA A 20 -1.43 -24.40 -15.63
CA ALA A 20 -0.18 -24.60 -14.94
C ALA A 20 1.01 -24.06 -15.76
N PRO A 21 1.81 -23.10 -15.24
CA PRO A 21 2.86 -22.48 -16.03
C PRO A 21 4.04 -23.39 -16.37
N GLY A 22 4.18 -24.52 -15.69
CA GLY A 22 5.24 -25.49 -15.98
C GLY A 22 6.66 -25.00 -15.67
N LYS A 23 7.64 -25.55 -16.37
CA LYS A 23 9.07 -25.27 -16.16
C LYS A 23 9.54 -24.08 -17.01
N ALA A 24 10.34 -23.23 -16.41
CA ALA A 24 10.98 -22.10 -17.08
C ALA A 24 12.16 -22.56 -17.96
N VAL A 25 12.19 -22.08 -19.20
CA VAL A 25 13.25 -22.38 -20.17
C VAL A 25 13.73 -21.09 -20.82
N ALA A 26 15.05 -20.91 -20.93
CA ALA A 26 15.64 -19.85 -21.72
C ALA A 26 16.57 -20.43 -22.78
N LYS A 27 16.54 -19.83 -23.98
CA LYS A 27 17.34 -20.24 -25.14
C LYS A 27 17.85 -19.03 -25.91
N LYS A 28 19.04 -19.17 -26.48
CA LYS A 28 19.59 -18.21 -27.43
C LYS A 28 19.39 -18.76 -28.85
N GLN A 29 18.92 -17.92 -29.75
CA GLN A 29 18.77 -18.24 -31.17
C GLN A 29 19.28 -17.05 -32.02
N GLY A 30 20.50 -17.15 -32.52
CA GLY A 30 21.16 -16.04 -33.22
C GLY A 30 21.38 -14.83 -32.29
N SER A 31 20.78 -13.69 -32.64
CA SER A 31 20.76 -12.46 -31.85
C SER A 31 19.55 -12.33 -30.95
N THR A 32 18.63 -13.30 -30.95
CA THR A 32 17.42 -13.30 -30.13
C THR A 32 17.60 -14.23 -28.93
N TYR A 33 17.15 -13.77 -27.78
CA TYR A 33 17.09 -14.50 -26.53
C TYR A 33 15.63 -14.70 -26.16
N ARG A 34 15.22 -15.94 -25.91
CA ARG A 34 13.87 -16.32 -25.52
C ARG A 34 13.85 -16.85 -24.11
N ILE A 35 12.85 -16.48 -23.34
CA ILE A 35 12.57 -16.99 -22.01
C ILE A 35 11.07 -17.23 -21.90
N GLY A 36 10.66 -18.41 -21.46
CA GLY A 36 9.22 -18.75 -21.39
C GLY A 36 8.97 -20.07 -20.67
N ASN A 37 7.71 -20.40 -20.57
CA ASN A 37 7.18 -21.65 -20.03
C ASN A 37 5.87 -22.02 -20.78
N ASP A 38 5.01 -22.83 -20.17
CA ASP A 38 3.81 -23.34 -20.82
C ASP A 38 2.67 -22.28 -20.95
N VAL A 39 2.81 -21.09 -20.36
CA VAL A 39 1.77 -20.03 -20.43
C VAL A 39 2.25 -18.72 -21.07
N LEU A 40 3.55 -18.42 -21.01
CA LEU A 40 4.10 -17.17 -21.57
C LEU A 40 5.48 -17.38 -22.20
N GLN A 41 5.79 -16.56 -23.21
CA GLN A 41 7.11 -16.49 -23.83
C GLN A 41 7.49 -15.03 -24.12
N ALA A 42 8.62 -14.58 -23.60
CA ALA A 42 9.22 -13.27 -23.90
C ALA A 42 10.46 -13.43 -24.78
N GLU A 43 10.68 -12.42 -25.63
CA GLU A 43 11.84 -12.34 -26.52
C GLU A 43 12.58 -11.01 -26.31
N PHE A 44 13.91 -11.10 -26.34
CA PHE A 44 14.84 -9.97 -26.27
C PHE A 44 15.80 -10.02 -27.46
N ALA A 45 15.99 -8.88 -28.12
CA ALA A 45 16.95 -8.74 -29.20
C ALA A 45 18.28 -8.14 -28.71
N TRP A 46 19.36 -8.66 -29.26
CA TRP A 46 20.72 -8.18 -29.04
C TRP A 46 21.30 -7.57 -30.31
N LYS A 47 21.57 -6.24 -30.28
CA LYS A 47 22.28 -5.52 -31.35
C LYS A 47 23.03 -4.35 -30.72
N ASN A 48 24.23 -4.62 -30.21
CA ASN A 48 25.06 -3.68 -29.44
C ASN A 48 24.42 -3.17 -28.10
N GLY A 49 23.24 -3.61 -27.77
CA GLY A 49 22.47 -3.36 -26.58
C GLY A 49 21.32 -4.38 -26.51
N VAL A 50 20.44 -4.27 -25.53
CA VAL A 50 19.29 -5.16 -25.37
C VAL A 50 18.01 -4.36 -25.53
N SER A 51 17.11 -4.85 -26.36
CA SER A 51 15.73 -4.37 -26.47
C SER A 51 14.75 -5.50 -26.19
N PHE A 52 13.59 -5.14 -25.63
CA PHE A 52 12.46 -6.03 -25.52
C PHE A 52 11.78 -6.20 -26.88
N SER A 53 11.60 -7.43 -27.34
CA SER A 53 11.04 -7.70 -28.68
C SER A 53 9.55 -8.00 -28.64
N ASN A 54 9.11 -8.86 -27.74
CA ASN A 54 7.68 -9.17 -27.55
C ASN A 54 7.47 -10.06 -26.31
N LEU A 55 6.20 -10.14 -25.89
CA LEU A 55 5.70 -11.17 -25.00
C LEU A 55 4.45 -11.78 -25.62
N LYS A 56 4.39 -13.11 -25.65
CA LYS A 56 3.30 -13.89 -26.22
C LYS A 56 2.73 -14.87 -25.19
N ALA A 57 1.44 -15.20 -25.32
CA ALA A 57 0.85 -16.33 -24.64
C ALA A 57 1.31 -17.65 -25.28
N ALA A 58 1.03 -18.77 -24.63
CA ALA A 58 1.41 -20.12 -25.12
C ALA A 58 0.84 -20.45 -26.49
N ASP A 59 -0.36 -19.98 -26.81
CA ASP A 59 -1.02 -20.15 -28.10
C ASP A 59 -0.43 -19.28 -29.23
N GLY A 60 0.60 -18.48 -28.93
CA GLY A 60 1.26 -17.56 -29.85
C GLY A 60 0.61 -16.18 -29.95
N THR A 61 -0.49 -15.93 -29.24
CA THR A 61 -1.15 -14.60 -29.20
C THR A 61 -0.17 -13.55 -28.68
N LEU A 62 0.02 -12.45 -29.45
CA LEU A 62 0.83 -11.33 -29.02
C LEU A 62 0.14 -10.60 -27.87
N LEU A 63 0.84 -10.51 -26.73
CA LEU A 63 0.36 -9.82 -25.54
C LEU A 63 0.99 -8.45 -25.35
N VAL A 64 2.29 -8.33 -25.65
CA VAL A 64 3.03 -7.07 -25.57
C VAL A 64 3.89 -6.91 -26.82
N SER A 65 3.75 -5.80 -27.50
CA SER A 65 4.57 -5.44 -28.67
C SER A 65 5.93 -4.91 -28.21
N GLY A 66 6.93 -5.08 -29.07
CA GLY A 66 8.32 -4.77 -28.80
C GLY A 66 8.84 -3.48 -29.40
N GLY A 67 10.18 -3.41 -29.47
CA GLY A 67 10.92 -2.28 -29.99
C GLY A 67 11.37 -1.29 -28.92
N GLN A 68 11.00 -1.52 -27.67
CA GLN A 68 11.37 -0.64 -26.58
C GLN A 68 12.68 -1.10 -25.89
N PRO A 69 13.51 -0.16 -25.39
CA PRO A 69 14.63 -0.50 -24.51
C PRO A 69 14.12 -1.18 -23.23
N VAL A 70 14.93 -2.08 -22.65
CA VAL A 70 14.58 -2.73 -21.40
C VAL A 70 14.62 -1.81 -20.18
N PHE A 71 15.27 -0.65 -20.30
CA PHE A 71 15.19 0.49 -19.38
C PHE A 71 15.58 1.79 -20.05
N THR A 72 15.12 2.91 -19.49
CA THR A 72 15.64 4.25 -19.77
C THR A 72 16.02 4.94 -18.47
N ILE A 73 17.02 5.81 -18.53
CA ILE A 73 17.58 6.56 -17.41
C ILE A 73 17.73 8.02 -17.83
N LYS A 74 17.15 8.92 -17.04
CA LYS A 74 17.36 10.35 -17.14
C LYS A 74 18.25 10.81 -15.99
N LEU A 75 19.36 11.45 -16.30
CA LEU A 75 20.25 12.08 -15.34
C LEU A 75 19.76 13.49 -14.97
N ALA A 76 20.27 14.03 -13.87
CA ALA A 76 19.88 15.36 -13.38
C ALA A 76 20.27 16.51 -14.33
N ASP A 77 21.26 16.32 -15.20
CA ASP A 77 21.67 17.26 -16.24
C ASP A 77 20.81 17.18 -17.53
N GLY A 78 19.78 16.32 -17.53
CA GLY A 78 18.90 16.08 -18.66
C GLY A 78 19.38 15.01 -19.64
N THR A 79 20.57 14.44 -19.45
CA THR A 79 21.09 13.35 -20.31
C THR A 79 20.19 12.12 -20.22
N GLU A 80 19.76 11.61 -21.36
CA GLU A 80 18.96 10.39 -21.47
C GLU A 80 19.77 9.23 -22.05
N LEU A 81 19.84 8.15 -21.29
CA LEU A 81 20.51 6.90 -21.63
C LEU A 81 19.49 5.74 -21.59
N ASP A 82 19.70 4.77 -22.46
CA ASP A 82 18.87 3.56 -22.49
C ASP A 82 19.69 2.30 -22.80
N SER A 83 19.08 1.15 -22.64
CA SER A 83 19.73 -0.15 -22.84
C SER A 83 20.18 -0.45 -24.26
N THR A 84 19.80 0.36 -25.24
CA THR A 84 20.23 0.22 -26.64
C THR A 84 21.39 1.15 -26.99
N LYS A 85 21.62 2.20 -26.19
CA LYS A 85 22.66 3.22 -26.40
C LYS A 85 23.88 3.03 -25.48
N MET A 86 23.70 2.32 -24.36
CA MET A 86 24.80 2.01 -23.44
C MET A 86 25.65 0.83 -23.94
N SER A 87 26.95 0.87 -23.65
CA SER A 87 27.83 -0.29 -23.88
C SER A 87 27.37 -1.46 -23.01
N ALA A 88 27.18 -2.64 -23.59
CA ALA A 88 26.64 -3.79 -22.87
C ALA A 88 27.43 -5.07 -23.10
N THR A 89 27.51 -5.91 -22.08
CA THR A 89 28.00 -7.27 -22.26
C THR A 89 27.00 -8.08 -23.07
N LYS A 90 27.49 -9.04 -23.87
CA LYS A 90 26.61 -9.98 -24.58
C LYS A 90 25.74 -10.75 -23.57
N PRO A 91 24.41 -10.81 -23.79
CA PRO A 91 23.56 -11.49 -22.85
C PRO A 91 23.91 -12.98 -22.65
N LYS A 92 23.74 -13.45 -21.40
CA LYS A 92 23.96 -14.83 -20.99
C LYS A 92 22.64 -15.45 -20.59
N VAL A 93 22.51 -16.75 -20.82
CA VAL A 93 21.42 -17.57 -20.26
C VAL A 93 21.95 -18.25 -19.01
N GLU A 94 21.26 -18.09 -17.90
CA GLU A 94 21.64 -18.61 -16.59
C GLU A 94 20.58 -19.58 -16.09
N LYS A 95 21.00 -20.69 -15.48
CA LYS A 95 20.11 -21.54 -14.67
C LYS A 95 20.07 -20.99 -13.25
N LEU A 96 18.86 -20.83 -12.72
CA LEU A 96 18.63 -20.40 -11.36
C LEU A 96 18.35 -21.62 -10.48
N GLY A 97 19.16 -21.80 -9.46
CA GLY A 97 18.92 -22.77 -8.40
C GLY A 97 18.02 -22.21 -7.31
N LYS A 98 17.97 -22.90 -6.18
CA LYS A 98 17.43 -22.34 -4.94
C LYS A 98 18.37 -21.22 -4.48
N GLU A 99 17.96 -20.01 -4.75
CA GLU A 99 18.64 -18.83 -4.23
C GLU A 99 17.96 -18.43 -2.93
N ALA A 100 18.71 -18.08 -1.96
CA ALA A 100 18.32 -17.46 -0.70
C ALA A 100 16.91 -17.65 -0.07
N LYS A 101 16.86 -17.29 1.07
CA LYS A 101 16.10 -17.47 2.29
C LYS A 101 14.88 -16.56 2.45
N THR A 102 14.61 -15.63 1.55
CA THR A 102 13.72 -14.48 1.84
C THR A 102 12.49 -14.32 0.96
N MET A 103 12.35 -15.10 -0.10
CA MET A 103 11.18 -15.07 -0.99
C MET A 103 10.79 -16.50 -1.38
N ALA A 104 9.50 -16.82 -1.38
CA ALA A 104 9.05 -18.16 -1.76
C ALA A 104 9.48 -18.53 -3.19
N SER A 105 9.43 -17.59 -4.13
CA SER A 105 9.88 -17.78 -5.52
C SER A 105 11.38 -18.11 -5.61
N ALA A 106 12.22 -17.51 -4.79
CA ALA A 106 13.67 -17.74 -4.78
C ALA A 106 14.07 -19.17 -4.36
N ALA A 107 13.17 -19.89 -3.70
CA ALA A 107 13.34 -21.31 -3.38
C ALA A 107 13.07 -22.23 -4.57
N LEU A 108 12.53 -21.72 -5.69
CA LEU A 108 12.18 -22.48 -6.87
C LEU A 108 13.28 -22.38 -7.92
N PRO A 109 13.55 -23.47 -8.67
CA PRO A 109 14.44 -23.40 -9.83
C PRO A 109 13.85 -22.49 -10.91
N GLY A 110 14.68 -22.14 -11.89
CA GLY A 110 14.25 -21.29 -12.99
C GLY A 110 15.39 -20.98 -13.95
N THR A 111 15.20 -19.92 -14.72
CA THR A 111 16.20 -19.44 -15.67
C THR A 111 16.19 -17.91 -15.76
N ALA A 112 17.30 -17.34 -16.18
CA ALA A 112 17.41 -15.92 -16.46
C ALA A 112 18.18 -15.65 -17.75
N ILE A 113 17.93 -14.47 -18.32
CA ILE A 113 18.77 -13.83 -19.32
C ILE A 113 19.38 -12.60 -18.64
N SER A 114 20.69 -12.46 -18.66
CA SER A 114 21.39 -11.36 -17.97
C SER A 114 22.36 -10.61 -18.87
N ALA A 115 22.51 -9.31 -18.61
CA ALA A 115 23.54 -8.47 -19.23
C ALA A 115 23.92 -7.33 -18.26
N THR A 116 25.16 -6.80 -18.43
CA THR A 116 25.62 -5.63 -17.70
C THR A 116 25.82 -4.48 -18.70
N PHE A 117 25.25 -3.34 -18.40
CA PHE A 117 25.35 -2.11 -19.16
C PHE A 117 26.28 -1.14 -18.46
N THR A 118 27.12 -0.44 -19.22
CA THR A 118 28.06 0.54 -18.70
C THR A 118 27.79 1.89 -19.36
N ALA A 119 27.58 2.90 -18.55
CA ALA A 119 27.40 4.28 -19.00
C ALA A 119 28.71 4.85 -19.59
N PRO A 120 28.64 5.89 -20.46
CA PRO A 120 29.82 6.57 -20.98
C PRO A 120 30.78 6.98 -19.84
N GLY A 121 32.08 6.79 -20.09
CA GLY A 121 33.10 7.07 -19.08
C GLY A 121 33.04 6.18 -17.82
N ALA A 122 32.30 5.09 -17.85
CA ALA A 122 32.07 4.20 -16.71
C ALA A 122 31.52 4.95 -15.48
N ALA A 123 30.67 5.98 -15.72
CA ALA A 123 30.06 6.76 -14.64
C ALA A 123 29.20 5.89 -13.72
N PHE A 124 28.46 4.94 -14.28
CA PHE A 124 27.71 3.92 -13.54
C PHE A 124 27.49 2.67 -14.40
N SER A 125 27.03 1.61 -13.79
CA SER A 125 26.62 0.38 -14.46
C SER A 125 25.21 -0.05 -14.03
N VAL A 126 24.54 -0.81 -14.93
CA VAL A 126 23.25 -1.45 -14.68
C VAL A 126 23.40 -2.94 -14.92
N GLU A 127 23.27 -3.74 -13.88
CA GLU A 127 23.12 -5.19 -14.02
C GLU A 127 21.64 -5.49 -14.22
N TRP A 128 21.29 -6.08 -15.35
CA TRP A 128 19.92 -6.43 -15.72
C TRP A 128 19.75 -7.93 -15.84
N ARG A 129 18.61 -8.46 -15.37
CA ARG A 129 18.20 -9.84 -15.55
C ARG A 129 16.72 -9.90 -15.90
N ALA A 130 16.35 -10.65 -16.93
CA ALA A 130 14.97 -11.13 -17.13
C ALA A 130 14.85 -12.50 -16.47
N VAL A 131 14.00 -12.65 -15.49
CA VAL A 131 13.91 -13.82 -14.60
C VAL A 131 12.57 -14.51 -14.75
N LEU A 132 12.58 -15.82 -14.93
CA LEU A 132 11.40 -16.67 -14.90
C LEU A 132 11.68 -17.89 -14.02
N ARG A 133 10.89 -18.05 -12.96
CA ARG A 133 10.96 -19.22 -12.08
C ARG A 133 9.94 -20.28 -12.50
N ASP A 134 10.21 -21.57 -12.22
CA ASP A 134 9.25 -22.64 -12.48
C ASP A 134 7.90 -22.35 -11.82
N GLY A 135 6.83 -22.54 -12.55
CA GLY A 135 5.47 -22.27 -12.10
C GLY A 135 5.06 -20.77 -12.05
N SER A 136 5.86 -19.84 -12.61
CA SER A 136 5.51 -18.42 -12.68
C SER A 136 4.63 -18.11 -13.89
N HIS A 137 3.51 -17.41 -13.64
CA HIS A 137 2.67 -16.82 -14.69
C HIS A 137 3.05 -15.36 -15.02
N TYR A 138 4.25 -14.95 -14.61
CA TYR A 138 4.79 -13.60 -14.80
C TYR A 138 6.28 -13.63 -15.05
N LEU A 139 6.75 -12.64 -15.80
CA LEU A 139 8.16 -12.34 -16.04
C LEU A 139 8.57 -11.17 -15.16
N ARG A 140 9.66 -11.30 -14.40
CA ARG A 140 10.31 -10.21 -13.68
C ARG A 140 11.52 -9.71 -14.44
N GLN A 141 11.78 -8.42 -14.36
CA GLN A 141 13.05 -7.85 -14.75
C GLN A 141 13.69 -7.18 -13.52
N GLU A 142 14.91 -7.57 -13.24
CA GLU A 142 15.67 -7.10 -12.07
C GLU A 142 16.78 -6.18 -12.52
N TYR A 143 16.95 -5.07 -11.80
CA TYR A 143 17.93 -4.05 -12.11
C TYR A 143 18.74 -3.69 -10.87
N VAL A 144 20.07 -3.72 -10.98
CA VAL A 144 20.99 -3.24 -9.94
C VAL A 144 21.87 -2.17 -10.54
N LEU A 145 21.71 -0.92 -10.07
CA LEU A 145 22.51 0.23 -10.47
C LEU A 145 23.66 0.41 -9.50
N LYS A 146 24.88 0.63 -10.01
CA LYS A 146 26.09 0.86 -9.22
C LYS A 146 26.83 2.07 -9.75
N ALA A 147 27.16 3.03 -8.88
CA ALA A 147 28.02 4.14 -9.28
C ALA A 147 29.44 3.66 -9.59
N GLY A 148 30.11 4.38 -10.48
CA GLY A 148 31.55 4.23 -10.72
C GLY A 148 32.38 4.86 -9.60
N LYS A 149 33.42 5.59 -9.97
CA LYS A 149 34.34 6.23 -9.00
C LYS A 149 33.83 7.55 -8.40
N LYS A 150 32.77 8.12 -8.98
CA LYS A 150 32.21 9.42 -8.57
C LYS A 150 30.70 9.28 -8.34
N PRO A 151 30.10 10.14 -7.50
CA PRO A 151 28.65 10.23 -7.39
C PRO A 151 28.01 10.56 -8.74
N VAL A 152 26.84 9.98 -9.00
CA VAL A 152 26.05 10.23 -10.22
C VAL A 152 24.67 10.72 -9.83
N ALA A 153 24.30 11.89 -10.31
CA ALA A 153 22.98 12.49 -10.06
C ALA A 153 21.94 11.95 -11.03
N PHE A 154 20.96 11.23 -10.53
CA PHE A 154 19.86 10.70 -11.30
C PHE A 154 18.61 11.57 -11.12
N ASP A 155 17.86 11.77 -12.21
CA ASP A 155 16.49 12.30 -12.13
C ASP A 155 15.49 11.15 -12.02
N THR A 156 15.43 10.28 -13.03
CA THR A 156 14.43 9.20 -13.11
C THR A 156 15.00 7.95 -13.76
N ILE A 157 14.61 6.80 -13.24
CA ILE A 157 14.88 5.47 -13.82
C ILE A 157 13.53 4.88 -14.24
N THR A 158 13.43 4.44 -15.51
CA THR A 158 12.23 3.83 -16.08
C THR A 158 12.55 2.39 -16.51
N PRO A 159 12.44 1.41 -15.59
CA PRO A 159 12.74 0.01 -15.86
C PRO A 159 11.59 -0.78 -16.49
N LEU A 160 10.47 -0.13 -16.75
CA LEU A 160 9.35 -0.71 -17.49
C LEU A 160 8.84 0.29 -18.52
N GLN A 161 8.87 -0.13 -19.79
CA GLN A 161 8.33 0.65 -20.90
C GLN A 161 7.87 -0.33 -21.97
N VAL A 162 6.55 -0.50 -22.11
CA VAL A 162 5.97 -1.53 -22.98
C VAL A 162 4.62 -1.09 -23.54
N CYS A 163 4.27 -1.62 -24.71
CA CYS A 163 2.96 -1.40 -25.34
C CYS A 163 2.15 -2.71 -25.34
N PRO A 164 1.15 -2.86 -24.48
CA PRO A 164 0.21 -3.98 -24.57
C PRO A 164 -0.42 -4.03 -25.98
N ALA A 165 -0.53 -5.24 -26.52
CA ALA A 165 -1.17 -5.45 -27.81
C ALA A 165 -2.69 -5.30 -27.69
N GLU A 166 -3.36 -4.99 -28.80
CA GLU A 166 -4.83 -4.84 -28.85
C GLU A 166 -5.56 -6.05 -28.26
N ALA A 167 -5.04 -7.26 -28.51
CA ALA A 167 -5.59 -8.51 -27.97
C ALA A 167 -5.62 -8.59 -26.43
N CYS A 168 -4.92 -7.69 -25.74
CA CYS A 168 -4.91 -7.60 -24.26
C CYS A 168 -6.00 -6.68 -23.70
N GLY A 169 -6.66 -5.87 -24.54
CA GLY A 169 -7.51 -4.78 -24.09
C GLY A 169 -6.73 -3.50 -23.74
N LYS A 170 -7.46 -2.42 -23.46
CA LYS A 170 -6.87 -1.10 -23.20
C LYS A 170 -6.22 -1.08 -21.79
N PRO A 171 -4.96 -0.62 -21.68
CA PRO A 171 -4.35 -0.50 -20.36
C PRO A 171 -4.99 0.62 -19.54
N SER A 172 -5.11 0.40 -18.24
CA SER A 172 -5.60 1.37 -17.27
C SER A 172 -4.87 1.21 -15.92
N ILE A 173 -4.80 2.28 -15.14
CA ILE A 173 -4.23 2.23 -13.79
C ILE A 173 -5.30 1.68 -12.84
N SER A 174 -4.95 0.64 -12.09
CA SER A 174 -5.83 0.07 -11.06
C SER A 174 -5.71 0.87 -9.77
N GLY A 175 -6.83 1.41 -9.32
CA GLY A 175 -6.91 2.12 -8.04
C GLY A 175 -6.63 3.62 -8.08
N ASN A 176 -6.79 4.26 -6.92
CA ASN A 176 -6.81 5.71 -6.76
C ASN A 176 -5.52 6.28 -6.15
N THR A 177 -4.51 5.45 -5.86
CA THR A 177 -3.25 5.93 -5.31
C THR A 177 -2.36 6.55 -6.39
N THR A 178 -1.50 7.48 -6.01
CA THR A 178 -0.59 8.16 -6.94
C THR A 178 0.73 7.40 -7.15
N HIS A 179 1.10 6.54 -6.21
CA HIS A 179 2.36 5.80 -6.22
C HIS A 179 2.14 4.31 -5.97
N GLY A 180 3.02 3.48 -6.52
CA GLY A 180 3.01 2.04 -6.33
C GLY A 180 1.75 1.37 -6.87
N THR A 181 1.16 1.93 -7.93
CA THR A 181 -0.02 1.37 -8.59
C THR A 181 0.34 0.24 -9.54
N VAL A 182 -0.66 -0.55 -9.88
CA VAL A 182 -0.58 -1.59 -10.91
C VAL A 182 -1.32 -1.09 -12.15
N VAL A 183 -0.73 -1.25 -13.34
CA VAL A 183 -1.45 -1.07 -14.60
C VAL A 183 -2.02 -2.42 -15.02
N VAL A 184 -3.25 -2.42 -15.47
CA VAL A 184 -3.99 -3.63 -15.85
C VAL A 184 -4.57 -3.51 -17.26
N THR A 185 -4.68 -4.66 -17.91
CA THR A 185 -5.50 -4.88 -19.10
C THR A 185 -6.46 -6.04 -18.81
N ASP A 186 -7.22 -6.48 -19.79
CA ASP A 186 -8.10 -7.65 -19.60
C ASP A 186 -7.31 -8.93 -19.29
N LYS A 187 -6.07 -9.03 -19.81
CA LYS A 187 -5.27 -10.27 -19.75
C LYS A 187 -3.97 -10.15 -18.96
N MET A 188 -3.54 -8.94 -18.60
CA MET A 188 -2.23 -8.73 -18.00
C MET A 188 -2.22 -7.67 -16.90
N PHE A 189 -1.20 -7.76 -16.05
CA PHE A 189 -0.82 -6.70 -15.13
C PHE A 189 0.64 -6.31 -15.31
N PHE A 190 0.92 -5.04 -14.99
CA PHE A 190 2.25 -4.43 -15.08
C PHE A 190 2.52 -3.64 -13.79
N GLY A 191 3.74 -3.72 -13.29
CA GLY A 191 4.10 -2.99 -12.09
C GLY A 191 5.60 -2.82 -11.90
N LEU A 192 5.93 -1.93 -10.99
CA LEU A 192 7.26 -1.73 -10.45
C LEU A 192 7.25 -2.12 -8.98
N GLU A 193 8.10 -3.07 -8.58
CA GLU A 193 8.09 -3.68 -7.24
C GLU A 193 8.60 -2.73 -6.14
N THR A 194 8.06 -1.52 -6.12
CA THR A 194 8.28 -0.54 -5.05
C THR A 194 7.02 0.31 -4.86
N PRO A 195 6.60 0.57 -3.62
CA PRO A 195 5.46 1.43 -3.36
C PRO A 195 5.70 2.89 -3.79
N MET A 196 6.95 3.29 -4.07
CA MET A 196 7.33 4.64 -4.50
C MET A 196 7.28 4.84 -6.03
N SER A 197 6.90 3.83 -6.80
CA SER A 197 6.85 3.93 -8.26
C SER A 197 5.74 4.83 -8.76
N VAL A 198 5.94 5.39 -9.94
CA VAL A 198 4.92 6.12 -10.71
C VAL A 198 4.63 5.32 -11.97
N MET A 199 3.40 4.83 -12.09
CA MET A 199 2.92 4.14 -13.29
C MET A 199 2.11 5.11 -14.14
N THR A 200 2.34 5.08 -15.46
CA THR A 200 1.58 5.88 -16.41
C THR A 200 1.13 5.05 -17.60
N VAL A 201 0.05 5.47 -18.25
CA VAL A 201 -0.51 4.86 -19.46
C VAL A 201 -0.68 5.94 -20.52
N GLY A 202 -0.17 5.68 -21.72
CA GLY A 202 -0.22 6.60 -22.85
C GLY A 202 0.71 7.80 -22.70
N GLN A 203 0.47 8.81 -23.49
CA GLN A 203 1.09 10.11 -23.25
C GLN A 203 0.58 10.67 -21.93
N THR A 204 1.48 10.91 -21.00
CA THR A 204 1.30 12.09 -20.17
C THR A 204 1.70 13.27 -21.03
N GLY A 205 0.70 13.86 -21.71
CA GLY A 205 0.88 15.11 -22.43
C GLY A 205 1.57 15.04 -23.78
N ALA A 206 0.78 14.99 -24.86
CA ALA A 206 1.11 15.76 -26.03
C ALA A 206 1.15 17.23 -25.62
N ALA A 207 2.19 17.94 -26.05
CA ALA A 207 2.34 19.37 -25.99
C ALA A 207 1.55 20.04 -24.83
N GLN A 208 2.15 20.09 -23.65
CA GLN A 208 1.70 20.89 -22.53
C GLN A 208 0.56 20.36 -21.65
N GLU A 209 0.38 19.05 -21.56
CA GLU A 209 -0.35 18.49 -20.42
C GLU A 209 0.54 18.55 -19.16
N GLY A 210 0.25 19.47 -18.27
CA GLY A 210 0.84 19.52 -16.94
C GLY A 210 0.06 18.60 -15.99
N ALA A 211 0.71 17.65 -15.31
CA ALA A 211 0.06 16.99 -14.19
C ALA A 211 -0.10 18.01 -13.06
N TRP A 212 -1.32 18.25 -12.61
CA TRP A 212 -1.54 18.96 -11.37
C TRP A 212 -1.55 17.97 -10.21
N ASN A 213 -1.02 18.42 -9.09
CA ASN A 213 -1.01 17.67 -7.87
C ASN A 213 -1.20 18.65 -6.72
N ALA A 214 -2.34 18.56 -6.06
CA ALA A 214 -2.70 19.46 -4.98
C ALA A 214 -1.73 19.40 -3.79
N GLU A 215 -1.01 18.29 -3.62
CA GLU A 215 0.03 18.21 -2.61
C GLU A 215 1.29 19.04 -2.95
N LYS A 216 1.53 19.35 -4.22
CA LYS A 216 2.60 20.26 -4.63
C LYS A 216 2.33 21.72 -4.28
N TRP A 217 1.12 22.06 -3.90
CA TRP A 217 0.69 23.41 -3.67
C TRP A 217 0.74 23.77 -2.18
N THR A 218 1.92 23.62 -1.59
CA THR A 218 2.18 24.09 -0.23
C THR A 218 2.70 25.54 -0.24
N PRO A 219 2.34 26.36 0.76
CA PRO A 219 2.92 27.68 0.90
C PRO A 219 4.45 27.61 0.95
N GLY A 220 5.14 28.37 0.10
CA GLY A 220 6.60 28.37 -0.01
C GLY A 220 7.18 27.60 -1.19
N MET A 221 6.40 26.77 -1.92
CA MET A 221 6.87 26.10 -3.13
C MET A 221 6.85 26.99 -4.38
N PHE A 222 6.00 27.99 -4.40
CA PHE A 222 5.84 28.96 -5.47
C PHE A 222 6.18 30.37 -4.95
N GLY A 223 7.37 30.58 -4.53
CA GLY A 223 8.15 31.82 -4.29
C GLY A 223 7.51 33.17 -4.00
N SER A 224 6.20 33.33 -4.07
CA SER A 224 5.54 34.61 -3.74
C SER A 224 4.03 34.39 -3.48
N VAL A 225 3.55 34.97 -2.41
CA VAL A 225 2.12 35.22 -2.22
C VAL A 225 1.76 36.35 -3.19
N PHE A 226 1.15 36.01 -4.31
CA PHE A 226 0.64 37.04 -5.22
C PHE A 226 -0.58 37.71 -4.58
N ALA A 227 -0.67 39.04 -4.69
CA ALA A 227 -1.89 39.74 -4.35
C ALA A 227 -3.06 39.17 -5.18
N VAL A 228 -4.21 38.98 -4.54
CA VAL A 228 -5.42 38.50 -5.22
C VAL A 228 -5.78 39.49 -6.33
N PRO A 229 -5.86 39.05 -7.60
CA PRO A 229 -6.16 39.93 -8.71
C PRO A 229 -7.51 40.67 -8.50
N GLU A 230 -7.60 41.89 -8.97
CA GLU A 230 -8.83 42.70 -8.86
C GLU A 230 -10.01 42.07 -9.60
N SER A 231 -9.74 41.44 -10.73
CA SER A 231 -10.71 40.63 -11.46
C SER A 231 -11.30 39.47 -10.63
N PHE A 232 -10.50 38.82 -9.79
CA PHE A 232 -11.00 37.79 -8.89
C PHE A 232 -11.87 38.36 -7.79
N ARG A 233 -11.49 39.53 -7.25
CA ARG A 233 -12.32 40.26 -6.27
C ARG A 233 -13.66 40.70 -6.87
N ALA A 234 -13.67 41.11 -8.13
CA ALA A 234 -14.90 41.49 -8.83
C ALA A 234 -15.89 40.33 -8.99
N VAL A 235 -15.38 39.11 -9.24
CA VAL A 235 -16.22 37.92 -9.43
C VAL A 235 -16.63 37.28 -8.09
N TYR A 236 -15.76 37.24 -7.11
CA TYR A 236 -15.94 36.48 -5.86
C TYR A 236 -16.16 37.35 -4.63
N GLY A 237 -16.03 38.69 -4.78
CA GLY A 237 -16.17 39.63 -3.70
C GLY A 237 -15.13 39.42 -2.59
N ASN A 238 -15.47 39.81 -1.37
CA ASN A 238 -14.56 39.75 -0.21
C ASN A 238 -14.22 38.34 0.26
N LYS A 239 -14.71 37.28 -0.41
CA LYS A 239 -14.33 35.89 -0.08
C LYS A 239 -12.84 35.60 -0.24
N TYR A 240 -12.14 36.41 -1.03
CA TYR A 240 -10.74 36.26 -1.37
C TYR A 240 -9.85 37.36 -0.81
N ASP A 241 -10.37 38.15 0.10
CA ASP A 241 -9.62 39.20 0.82
C ASP A 241 -8.95 38.56 2.06
N GLU A 242 -7.62 38.55 2.10
CA GLU A 242 -6.85 38.02 3.25
C GLU A 242 -7.16 38.74 4.58
N THR A 243 -7.76 39.93 4.51
CA THR A 243 -8.03 40.76 5.69
C THR A 243 -9.42 40.57 6.31
N SER A 244 -10.34 39.90 5.60
CA SER A 244 -11.78 39.96 5.96
C SER A 244 -12.41 38.69 6.51
N GLY A 245 -11.63 37.64 6.90
CA GLY A 245 -12.21 36.53 7.71
C GLY A 245 -12.21 35.12 7.09
N PRO A 246 -12.90 34.15 7.71
CA PRO A 246 -12.53 32.74 7.77
C PRO A 246 -12.89 31.86 6.57
N ILE A 247 -13.34 32.37 5.45
CA ILE A 247 -13.95 31.57 4.38
C ILE A 247 -12.94 31.11 3.32
N VAL A 248 -11.84 31.85 3.10
CA VAL A 248 -10.75 31.42 2.20
C VAL A 248 -9.42 31.72 2.85
N LYS A 249 -8.79 30.66 3.36
CA LYS A 249 -7.55 30.86 4.10
C LYS A 249 -6.31 31.02 3.21
N HIS A 250 -6.31 30.53 1.97
CA HIS A 250 -5.16 30.64 1.06
C HIS A 250 -5.58 30.46 -0.40
N LEU A 251 -5.29 31.47 -1.23
CA LEU A 251 -5.20 31.31 -2.68
C LEU A 251 -3.76 31.02 -3.05
N LEU A 252 -3.57 30.05 -3.92
CA LEU A 252 -2.27 29.68 -4.46
C LEU A 252 -2.28 29.93 -5.95
N ALA A 253 -1.21 30.53 -6.46
CA ALA A 253 -0.95 30.62 -7.88
C ALA A 253 0.12 29.61 -8.28
N ALA A 254 -0.07 28.96 -9.42
CA ALA A 254 0.97 28.18 -10.09
C ALA A 254 1.26 28.80 -11.43
N GLU A 255 2.51 28.78 -11.84
CA GLU A 255 2.97 29.29 -13.13
C GLU A 255 3.78 28.22 -13.86
N GLY A 256 3.65 28.18 -15.19
CA GLY A 256 4.46 27.32 -16.04
C GLY A 256 4.53 27.89 -17.46
N PRO A 257 5.66 27.77 -18.15
CA PRO A 257 5.79 28.20 -19.53
C PRO A 257 4.94 27.31 -20.47
N VAL A 258 4.29 27.97 -21.42
CA VAL A 258 3.46 27.37 -22.48
C VAL A 258 3.87 27.95 -23.79
N LYS A 259 4.21 27.10 -24.77
CA LYS A 259 4.60 27.54 -26.14
C LYS A 259 3.39 27.43 -27.05
N PHE A 260 3.02 28.53 -27.71
CA PHE A 260 2.00 28.54 -28.75
C PHE A 260 2.67 28.80 -30.10
N THR A 261 2.22 28.11 -31.14
CA THR A 261 2.71 28.25 -32.51
C THR A 261 2.00 29.35 -33.28
N GLU A 262 0.82 29.78 -32.81
CA GLU A 262 0.06 30.91 -33.34
C GLU A 262 -0.83 31.57 -32.30
N GLY A 263 -1.41 32.71 -32.59
CA GLY A 263 -2.44 33.37 -31.80
C GLY A 263 -3.82 32.77 -32.04
N GLY A 264 -4.73 32.92 -31.06
CA GLY A 264 -6.10 32.44 -31.15
C GLY A 264 -6.67 32.08 -29.80
N GLU A 265 -7.87 31.53 -29.80
CA GLU A 265 -8.47 31.04 -28.56
C GLU A 265 -7.88 29.67 -28.16
N CYS A 266 -7.40 29.53 -26.92
CA CYS A 266 -7.03 28.26 -26.33
C CYS A 266 -7.95 27.92 -25.15
N ALA A 267 -8.15 26.65 -24.90
CA ALA A 267 -8.84 26.15 -23.72
C ALA A 267 -7.87 25.46 -22.75
N ILE A 268 -7.93 25.82 -21.48
CA ILE A 268 -7.17 25.20 -20.40
C ILE A 268 -8.14 24.36 -19.57
N SER A 269 -8.00 23.06 -19.59
CA SER A 269 -8.89 22.13 -18.89
C SER A 269 -8.18 21.43 -17.74
N PHE A 270 -8.78 21.43 -16.57
CA PHE A 270 -8.29 20.74 -15.38
C PHE A 270 -9.16 19.50 -15.15
N LYS A 271 -8.57 18.33 -15.26
CA LYS A 271 -9.26 17.07 -15.11
C LYS A 271 -8.77 16.32 -13.87
N TYR A 272 -9.70 15.93 -13.00
CA TYR A 272 -9.40 15.06 -11.85
C TYR A 272 -9.16 13.63 -12.30
N GLU A 273 -8.11 13.01 -11.81
CA GLU A 273 -7.79 11.61 -12.06
C GLU A 273 -7.84 10.77 -10.80
N ARG A 274 -7.30 11.26 -9.67
CA ARG A 274 -7.15 10.49 -8.43
C ARG A 274 -7.11 11.38 -7.20
N GLY A 275 -7.32 10.76 -6.05
CA GLY A 275 -7.15 11.37 -4.72
C GLY A 275 -8.43 11.50 -3.93
N ASN A 276 -8.34 12.12 -2.77
CA ASN A 276 -9.43 12.17 -1.80
C ASN A 276 -10.23 13.50 -1.81
N HIS A 277 -9.71 14.56 -2.39
CA HIS A 277 -10.34 15.88 -2.38
C HIS A 277 -10.43 16.52 -3.76
N ARG A 278 -11.49 17.27 -3.99
CA ARG A 278 -11.61 18.15 -5.14
C ARG A 278 -10.69 19.35 -4.98
N LEU A 279 -10.26 19.90 -6.11
CA LEU A 279 -9.59 21.16 -6.20
C LEU A 279 -10.56 22.24 -6.71
N ASN A 280 -10.65 23.36 -6.02
CA ASN A 280 -11.40 24.51 -6.47
C ASN A 280 -10.45 25.43 -7.25
N ILE A 281 -10.78 25.70 -8.52
CA ILE A 281 -10.03 26.60 -9.38
C ILE A 281 -10.81 27.90 -9.46
N VAL A 282 -10.12 29.00 -9.29
CA VAL A 282 -10.72 30.34 -9.18
C VAL A 282 -10.62 31.10 -10.50
N GLY A 283 -9.57 30.87 -11.26
CA GLY A 283 -9.35 31.49 -12.55
C GLY A 283 -7.98 31.16 -13.13
N VAL A 284 -7.80 31.48 -14.40
CA VAL A 284 -6.57 31.26 -15.16
C VAL A 284 -6.17 32.54 -15.88
N GLN A 285 -4.89 32.85 -15.93
CA GLN A 285 -4.31 33.99 -16.65
C GLN A 285 -3.21 33.51 -17.60
N LEU A 286 -3.13 34.15 -18.76
CA LEU A 286 -1.98 34.11 -19.65
C LEU A 286 -1.14 35.34 -19.38
N VAL A 287 0.13 35.13 -19.03
CA VAL A 287 1.03 36.22 -18.66
C VAL A 287 2.33 36.16 -19.46
N THR A 288 2.99 37.30 -19.67
CA THR A 288 4.35 37.35 -20.19
C THR A 288 5.34 36.84 -19.16
N GLU A 289 6.60 36.56 -19.55
CA GLU A 289 7.69 36.26 -18.63
C GLU A 289 7.90 37.34 -17.56
N GLY A 290 7.62 38.59 -17.89
CA GLY A 290 7.65 39.73 -16.97
C GLY A 290 6.43 39.89 -16.08
N GLY A 291 5.44 38.97 -16.18
CA GLY A 291 4.25 38.93 -15.33
C GLY A 291 3.08 39.84 -15.79
N GLN A 292 3.18 40.46 -16.98
CA GLN A 292 2.09 41.23 -17.53
C GLN A 292 0.93 40.31 -17.97
N ILE A 293 -0.28 40.57 -17.50
CA ILE A 293 -1.48 39.82 -17.86
C ILE A 293 -1.87 40.17 -19.30
N LEU A 294 -2.02 39.17 -20.15
CA LEU A 294 -2.43 39.31 -21.55
C LEU A 294 -3.88 38.88 -21.78
N ALA A 295 -4.31 37.85 -21.06
CA ALA A 295 -5.69 37.36 -21.07
C ALA A 295 -6.02 36.73 -19.74
N GLU A 296 -7.27 36.68 -19.37
CA GLU A 296 -7.74 35.98 -18.16
C GLU A 296 -9.16 35.47 -18.34
N ASP A 297 -9.43 34.35 -17.65
CA ASP A 297 -10.78 33.79 -17.48
C ASP A 297 -11.01 33.48 -16.02
N VAL A 298 -12.00 34.15 -15.41
CA VAL A 298 -12.28 34.09 -13.97
C VAL A 298 -13.69 33.60 -13.74
N HIS A 299 -13.82 32.36 -13.36
CA HIS A 299 -15.07 31.76 -12.93
C HIS A 299 -14.82 30.55 -12.00
N PRO A 300 -15.82 30.16 -11.17
CA PRO A 300 -15.68 28.98 -10.32
C PRO A 300 -15.57 27.70 -11.13
N GLY A 301 -14.44 26.97 -10.95
CA GLY A 301 -14.23 25.62 -11.46
C GLY A 301 -13.84 24.68 -10.33
N PHE A 302 -14.11 23.40 -10.48
CA PHE A 302 -13.61 22.42 -9.52
C PHE A 302 -13.38 21.06 -10.16
N THR A 303 -12.38 20.37 -9.63
CA THR A 303 -12.10 18.96 -9.92
C THR A 303 -12.57 18.10 -8.75
N GLY A 304 -12.90 16.82 -8.95
CA GLY A 304 -13.32 15.94 -7.89
C GLY A 304 -13.56 14.51 -8.33
N GLN A 305 -13.81 13.64 -7.38
CA GLN A 305 -14.05 12.19 -7.63
C GLN A 305 -15.24 11.92 -8.58
N LYS A 306 -16.15 12.86 -8.72
CA LYS A 306 -17.23 12.79 -9.71
C LYS A 306 -16.90 13.67 -10.91
N ALA A 307 -15.84 13.35 -11.61
CA ALA A 307 -15.34 13.90 -12.87
C ALA A 307 -16.08 15.16 -13.37
N LYS A 308 -15.84 16.28 -12.75
CA LYS A 308 -16.25 17.58 -13.28
C LYS A 308 -15.00 18.33 -13.70
N ASP A 309 -14.80 18.40 -14.99
CA ASP A 309 -13.70 19.16 -15.58
C ASP A 309 -13.95 20.65 -15.41
N ALA A 310 -12.90 21.40 -15.09
CA ALA A 310 -12.91 22.85 -15.11
C ALA A 310 -12.18 23.30 -16.37
N THR A 311 -12.84 24.02 -17.24
CA THR A 311 -12.28 24.52 -18.50
C THR A 311 -12.35 26.04 -18.57
N TYR A 312 -11.23 26.66 -18.87
CA TYR A 312 -11.05 28.11 -19.00
C TYR A 312 -10.59 28.46 -20.41
N ARG A 313 -11.01 29.63 -20.95
CA ARG A 313 -10.70 30.06 -22.30
C ARG A 313 -9.90 31.33 -22.29
N LEU A 314 -8.77 31.33 -22.99
CA LEU A 314 -7.87 32.49 -23.06
C LEU A 314 -7.58 32.84 -24.52
N ALA A 315 -7.52 34.13 -24.80
CA ALA A 315 -7.06 34.64 -26.06
C ALA A 315 -5.53 34.76 -26.10
N VAL A 316 -4.88 33.96 -26.92
CA VAL A 316 -3.44 34.00 -27.13
C VAL A 316 -3.15 35.07 -28.21
N PRO A 317 -2.35 36.12 -27.92
CA PRO A 317 -2.18 37.23 -28.85
C PRO A 317 -1.40 36.87 -30.11
N ALA A 318 -0.40 36.02 -30.02
CA ALA A 318 0.48 35.58 -31.13
C ALA A 318 1.24 34.32 -30.80
N ALA A 319 1.96 33.77 -31.76
CA ALA A 319 2.97 32.72 -31.49
C ALA A 319 4.00 33.22 -30.45
N GLY A 320 4.38 32.37 -29.52
CA GLY A 320 5.33 32.74 -28.46
C GLY A 320 5.31 31.82 -27.29
N THR A 321 6.23 32.03 -26.34
CA THR A 321 6.23 31.36 -25.04
C THR A 321 5.65 32.30 -23.98
N TYR A 322 4.64 31.84 -23.33
CA TYR A 322 3.93 32.58 -22.29
C TYR A 322 3.91 31.76 -21.02
N HIS A 323 3.47 32.36 -19.90
CA HIS A 323 3.24 31.63 -18.65
C HIS A 323 1.75 31.53 -18.39
N LEU A 324 1.27 30.34 -18.00
CA LEU A 324 -0.06 30.14 -17.47
C LEU A 324 0.01 30.27 -15.96
N ARG A 325 -0.74 31.20 -15.43
CA ARG A 325 -0.94 31.39 -14.01
C ARG A 325 -2.37 31.00 -13.67
N TYR A 326 -2.55 30.12 -12.71
CA TYR A 326 -3.88 29.68 -12.26
C TYR A 326 -3.95 29.72 -10.74
N TRP A 327 -5.12 30.12 -10.27
CA TRP A 327 -5.41 30.37 -8.88
C TRP A 327 -6.29 29.25 -8.35
N VAL A 328 -5.93 28.70 -7.16
CA VAL A 328 -6.65 27.63 -6.52
C VAL A 328 -6.88 27.94 -5.05
N GLU A 329 -8.04 27.53 -4.58
CA GLU A 329 -8.37 27.56 -3.17
C GLU A 329 -7.77 26.35 -2.48
N LYS A 330 -6.87 26.57 -1.52
CA LYS A 330 -6.29 25.50 -0.71
C LYS A 330 -7.14 25.26 0.54
N LYS A 331 -7.50 23.99 0.77
CA LYS A 331 -7.99 23.55 2.07
C LYS A 331 -6.84 23.47 3.08
N THR A 332 -7.17 23.66 4.37
CA THR A 332 -6.20 23.56 5.47
C THR A 332 -5.64 22.16 5.69
N GLU A 333 -6.26 21.14 5.12
CA GLU A 333 -5.86 19.74 5.23
C GLU A 333 -5.04 19.29 4.01
N PRO A 334 -4.18 18.29 4.17
CA PRO A 334 -3.44 17.71 3.04
C PRO A 334 -4.39 17.22 1.96
N VAL A 335 -4.29 17.79 0.77
CA VAL A 335 -5.07 17.35 -0.39
C VAL A 335 -4.23 16.37 -1.19
N THR A 336 -4.65 15.13 -1.26
CA THR A 336 -3.96 14.05 -2.00
C THR A 336 -4.55 13.84 -3.38
N SER A 337 -4.96 14.91 -4.05
CA SER A 337 -5.55 14.85 -5.38
C SER A 337 -4.52 15.10 -6.47
N SER A 338 -4.66 14.40 -7.58
CA SER A 338 -3.88 14.63 -8.79
C SER A 338 -4.78 14.55 -10.03
N GLY A 339 -4.32 15.14 -11.08
CA GLY A 339 -5.00 15.16 -12.35
C GLY A 339 -4.13 15.71 -13.47
N SER A 340 -4.73 15.99 -14.61
CA SER A 340 -4.07 16.58 -15.76
C SER A 340 -4.56 18.00 -16.00
N ILE A 341 -3.66 18.82 -16.56
CA ILE A 341 -3.99 20.13 -17.14
C ILE A 341 -3.71 19.98 -18.63
N SER A 342 -4.75 20.10 -19.44
CA SER A 342 -4.59 20.14 -20.87
C SER A 342 -4.80 21.57 -21.39
N VAL A 343 -3.90 21.96 -22.29
CA VAL A 343 -3.98 23.25 -23.00
C VAL A 343 -4.26 22.93 -24.46
N SER A 344 -5.43 23.27 -24.96
CA SER A 344 -5.71 23.18 -26.40
C SER A 344 -4.94 24.29 -27.13
N LEU A 345 -4.29 23.92 -28.23
CA LEU A 345 -3.72 24.93 -29.14
C LEU A 345 -4.84 25.66 -29.90
N PRO A 346 -4.62 26.94 -30.32
CA PRO A 346 -5.49 27.62 -31.25
C PRO A 346 -5.71 26.81 -32.53
N MET A 347 -6.89 26.91 -33.13
CA MET A 347 -7.21 26.24 -34.40
C MET A 347 -6.26 26.69 -35.51
N GLY A 348 -5.50 25.73 -36.08
CA GLY A 348 -4.49 26.01 -37.09
C GLY A 348 -3.04 25.90 -36.64
N SER A 349 -2.82 25.75 -35.30
CA SER A 349 -1.50 25.46 -34.75
C SER A 349 -1.02 24.09 -35.26
N VAL A 350 0.17 24.05 -35.86
CA VAL A 350 0.81 22.80 -36.26
C VAL A 350 1.62 22.27 -35.08
N GLU A 351 1.31 21.06 -34.60
CA GLU A 351 2.19 20.34 -33.68
C GLU A 351 3.57 20.16 -34.37
N GLU A 352 4.65 20.61 -33.74
CA GLU A 352 5.98 20.11 -34.08
C GLU A 352 5.95 18.59 -33.98
N ASP A 353 6.48 17.90 -34.97
CA ASP A 353 6.59 16.44 -35.09
C ASP A 353 7.43 15.86 -33.93
N THR A 354 6.87 15.89 -32.74
CA THR A 354 7.34 15.07 -31.64
C THR A 354 6.79 13.68 -31.92
N PRO A 355 7.62 12.62 -31.95
CA PRO A 355 7.12 11.27 -32.19
C PRO A 355 5.97 10.98 -31.24
N SER A 356 4.80 10.73 -31.80
CA SER A 356 3.61 10.45 -31.01
C SER A 356 3.86 9.23 -30.11
N VAL A 357 3.84 9.43 -28.79
CA VAL A 357 3.93 8.32 -27.86
C VAL A 357 2.64 7.50 -27.99
N PRO A 358 2.70 6.19 -28.16
CA PRO A 358 1.50 5.37 -28.29
C PRO A 358 0.55 5.53 -27.09
N GLU A 359 -0.75 5.69 -27.33
CA GLU A 359 -1.76 5.83 -26.28
C GLU A 359 -1.79 4.66 -25.28
N ASN A 360 -1.35 3.48 -25.72
CA ASN A 360 -1.28 2.26 -24.93
C ASN A 360 0.09 2.03 -24.28
N LEU A 361 1.02 3.00 -24.36
CA LEU A 361 2.34 2.84 -23.74
C LEU A 361 2.23 2.82 -22.22
N VAL A 362 2.62 1.72 -21.60
CA VAL A 362 2.75 1.56 -20.15
C VAL A 362 4.18 1.88 -19.74
N ARG A 363 4.35 2.83 -18.82
CA ARG A 363 5.63 3.15 -18.20
C ARG A 363 5.56 2.98 -16.69
N GLY A 364 6.61 2.39 -16.14
CA GLY A 364 6.88 2.36 -14.69
C GLY A 364 8.17 3.12 -14.41
N SER A 365 8.07 4.20 -13.67
CA SER A 365 9.18 5.10 -13.37
C SER A 365 9.46 5.18 -11.87
N TRP A 366 10.73 5.23 -11.53
CA TRP A 366 11.23 5.43 -10.19
C TRP A 366 11.99 6.76 -10.14
N VAL A 367 11.32 7.79 -9.64
CA VAL A 367 11.88 9.13 -9.50
C VAL A 367 12.94 9.13 -8.42
N ARG A 368 14.14 9.56 -8.73
CA ARG A 368 15.26 9.57 -7.79
C ARG A 368 15.58 10.98 -7.31
N LYS A 369 15.93 11.87 -8.22
CA LYS A 369 16.39 13.25 -7.97
C LYS A 369 17.47 13.34 -6.88
N THR A 370 18.33 12.34 -6.81
CA THR A 370 19.40 12.19 -5.81
C THR A 370 20.62 11.52 -6.42
N ASN A 371 21.73 11.50 -5.65
CA ASN A 371 22.98 10.91 -6.08
C ASN A 371 23.10 9.45 -5.68
N LEU A 372 23.49 8.60 -6.63
CA LEU A 372 24.04 7.30 -6.33
C LEU A 372 25.53 7.46 -6.00
N LEU A 373 25.92 7.10 -4.79
CA LEU A 373 27.29 7.27 -4.31
C LEU A 373 28.17 6.06 -4.66
N PRO A 374 29.50 6.25 -4.84
CA PRO A 374 30.42 5.14 -4.99
C PRO A 374 30.35 4.16 -3.82
N GLY A 375 30.23 2.86 -4.14
CA GLY A 375 30.04 1.80 -3.15
C GLY A 375 28.59 1.47 -2.85
N ASP A 376 27.65 2.36 -3.16
CA ASP A 376 26.20 2.10 -3.02
C ASP A 376 25.65 1.39 -4.25
N SER A 377 24.52 0.74 -4.07
CA SER A 377 23.73 0.16 -5.14
C SER A 377 22.25 0.39 -4.92
N TRP A 378 21.53 0.70 -6.01
CA TRP A 378 20.08 0.75 -6.01
C TRP A 378 19.51 -0.46 -6.73
N LYS A 379 18.45 -1.03 -6.18
CA LYS A 379 17.73 -2.19 -6.76
C LYS A 379 16.29 -1.80 -7.01
N VAL A 380 15.80 -2.14 -8.17
CA VAL A 380 14.39 -2.03 -8.54
C VAL A 380 14.04 -3.16 -9.50
N ASN A 381 12.81 -3.66 -9.41
CA ASN A 381 12.33 -4.71 -10.28
C ASN A 381 11.04 -4.28 -10.96
N SER A 382 10.82 -4.77 -12.17
CA SER A 382 9.54 -4.64 -12.87
C SER A 382 8.93 -6.02 -13.12
N VAL A 383 7.61 -6.04 -13.28
CA VAL A 383 6.84 -7.25 -13.54
C VAL A 383 5.88 -7.06 -14.69
N MET A 384 5.74 -8.09 -15.51
CA MET A 384 4.69 -8.30 -16.51
C MET A 384 4.06 -9.65 -16.24
N GLY A 385 2.79 -9.71 -15.83
CA GLY A 385 2.14 -10.95 -15.45
C GLY A 385 0.81 -11.16 -16.16
N LEU A 386 0.37 -12.41 -16.20
CA LEU A 386 -0.86 -12.84 -16.82
C LEU A 386 -2.01 -12.87 -15.82
N PHE A 387 -3.17 -12.47 -16.24
CA PHE A 387 -4.43 -12.79 -15.59
C PHE A 387 -5.03 -14.07 -16.18
N ALA A 388 -5.49 -14.95 -15.33
CA ALA A 388 -6.41 -16.01 -15.76
C ALA A 388 -7.79 -15.39 -16.03
N PRO A 389 -8.53 -15.90 -17.03
CA PRO A 389 -9.85 -15.36 -17.40
C PRO A 389 -10.81 -15.27 -16.20
N GLY A 390 -11.34 -14.07 -15.92
CA GLY A 390 -12.25 -13.79 -14.81
C GLY A 390 -11.64 -13.89 -13.41
N GLN A 391 -10.29 -13.95 -13.30
CA GLN A 391 -9.59 -14.17 -12.04
C GLN A 391 -8.42 -13.18 -11.85
N GLN A 392 -8.64 -11.91 -12.17
CA GLN A 392 -7.60 -10.87 -12.09
C GLN A 392 -7.08 -10.71 -10.66
N ARG A 393 -7.95 -10.59 -9.67
CA ARG A 393 -7.61 -10.48 -8.25
C ARG A 393 -6.69 -11.62 -7.79
N ARG A 394 -7.13 -12.89 -8.01
CA ARG A 394 -6.38 -14.05 -7.54
C ARG A 394 -5.08 -14.23 -8.29
N SER A 395 -5.03 -13.87 -9.58
CA SER A 395 -3.79 -13.92 -10.35
C SER A 395 -2.73 -12.95 -9.83
N LEU A 396 -3.12 -11.70 -9.52
CA LEU A 396 -2.20 -10.72 -8.90
C LEU A 396 -1.80 -11.17 -7.49
N LEU A 397 -2.75 -11.64 -6.70
CA LEU A 397 -2.50 -12.14 -5.34
C LEU A 397 -1.51 -13.32 -5.36
N ALA A 398 -1.66 -14.27 -6.28
CA ALA A 398 -0.74 -15.39 -6.45
C ALA A 398 0.70 -14.92 -6.74
N TYR A 399 0.87 -13.86 -7.54
CA TYR A 399 2.17 -13.24 -7.75
C TYR A 399 2.72 -12.62 -6.48
N ILE A 400 1.92 -11.82 -5.77
CA ILE A 400 2.36 -11.12 -4.54
C ILE A 400 2.73 -12.12 -3.44
N GLU A 401 1.88 -13.12 -3.18
CA GLU A 401 2.15 -14.15 -2.17
C GLU A 401 3.41 -14.96 -2.47
N ARG A 402 3.76 -15.10 -3.74
CA ARG A 402 4.95 -15.81 -4.19
C ARG A 402 6.23 -14.98 -4.08
N GLU A 403 6.15 -13.66 -4.27
CA GLU A 403 7.30 -12.75 -4.29
C GLU A 403 7.55 -12.02 -2.97
N LYS A 404 6.58 -11.98 -2.04
CA LYS A 404 6.82 -11.36 -0.74
C LYS A 404 7.81 -12.15 0.13
N PRO A 405 8.55 -11.49 1.04
CA PRO A 405 9.60 -12.12 1.85
C PRO A 405 9.10 -13.24 2.75
N VAL A 406 7.91 -13.11 3.30
CA VAL A 406 7.28 -14.08 4.19
C VAL A 406 5.89 -14.37 3.65
N PRO A 407 5.51 -15.63 3.42
CA PRO A 407 4.15 -16.01 3.03
C PRO A 407 3.11 -15.52 4.03
N TYR A 408 1.84 -15.47 3.60
CA TYR A 408 0.72 -15.18 4.49
C TYR A 408 0.80 -16.06 5.74
N ARG A 409 0.57 -15.46 6.88
CA ARG A 409 0.48 -16.12 8.18
C ARG A 409 -0.38 -15.28 9.12
N THR A 410 -0.99 -15.95 10.07
CA THR A 410 -1.70 -15.28 11.15
C THR A 410 -0.72 -14.85 12.23
N MET A 411 -0.71 -13.57 12.54
CA MET A 411 0.00 -12.94 13.66
C MET A 411 -1.04 -12.43 14.66
N VAL A 412 -1.27 -13.19 15.70
CA VAL A 412 -2.19 -12.81 16.78
C VAL A 412 -1.39 -12.15 17.88
N HIS A 413 -1.71 -10.92 18.22
CA HIS A 413 -1.01 -10.22 19.29
C HIS A 413 -1.94 -9.41 20.20
N TYR A 414 -1.58 -9.34 21.48
CA TYR A 414 -2.10 -8.33 22.39
C TYR A 414 -1.32 -7.02 22.21
N ASN A 415 -2.01 -5.89 22.28
CA ASN A 415 -1.40 -4.56 22.28
C ASN A 415 -1.93 -3.74 23.46
N ASP A 416 -1.06 -3.16 24.24
CA ASP A 416 -1.38 -2.49 25.50
C ASP A 416 -1.87 -1.04 25.34
N TRP A 417 -2.00 -0.51 24.11
CA TRP A 417 -2.32 0.88 23.86
C TRP A 417 -3.57 1.35 24.63
N TYR A 418 -4.70 0.69 24.45
CA TYR A 418 -5.93 1.11 25.11
C TYR A 418 -6.06 0.66 26.57
N GLU A 419 -5.31 -0.33 27.03
CA GLU A 419 -5.32 -0.71 28.44
C GLU A 419 -4.42 0.21 29.28
N VAL A 420 -3.24 0.54 28.77
CA VAL A 420 -2.20 1.27 29.52
C VAL A 420 -1.58 2.41 28.73
N GLY A 421 -1.14 2.17 27.49
CA GLY A 421 -0.33 3.09 26.70
C GLY A 421 -0.98 4.47 26.53
N ILE A 422 -2.28 4.51 26.30
CA ILE A 422 -3.04 5.75 26.11
C ILE A 422 -2.96 6.72 27.31
N ARG A 423 -2.58 6.24 28.50
CA ARG A 423 -2.32 7.08 29.68
C ARG A 423 -1.19 8.09 29.48
N LEU A 424 -0.36 7.87 28.45
CA LEU A 424 0.64 8.81 27.99
C LEU A 424 0.09 10.22 27.76
N HIS A 425 -1.15 10.34 27.29
CA HIS A 425 -1.77 11.64 27.03
C HIS A 425 -2.13 12.41 28.31
N ASP A 426 -2.41 11.68 29.40
CA ASP A 426 -2.85 12.24 30.67
C ASP A 426 -1.74 12.37 31.70
N ASN A 427 -0.61 11.66 31.52
CA ASN A 427 0.48 11.61 32.52
C ASN A 427 1.86 11.91 31.91
N LYS A 428 2.47 13.00 32.39
CA LYS A 428 3.87 13.34 32.08
C LYS A 428 4.87 12.45 32.86
N ASP A 429 4.46 11.93 34.02
CA ASP A 429 5.29 11.05 34.84
C ASP A 429 5.39 9.66 34.19
N PRO A 430 6.59 9.22 33.76
CA PRO A 430 6.78 7.93 33.13
C PRO A 430 6.37 6.74 34.01
N LEU A 431 6.45 6.86 35.34
CA LEU A 431 6.06 5.79 36.25
C LEU A 431 4.55 5.58 36.36
N LYS A 432 3.74 6.48 35.81
CA LYS A 432 2.28 6.37 35.72
C LYS A 432 1.77 5.90 34.35
N ARG A 433 2.70 5.62 33.44
CA ARG A 433 2.43 5.09 32.10
C ARG A 433 2.65 3.57 32.08
N THR A 434 2.97 3.00 30.93
CA THR A 434 3.39 1.60 30.79
C THR A 434 4.71 1.39 31.56
N THR A 435 4.78 0.38 32.43
CA THR A 435 5.98 0.01 33.19
C THR A 435 6.20 -1.49 33.15
N GLU A 436 7.41 -1.97 33.48
CA GLU A 436 7.74 -3.40 33.62
C GLU A 436 6.75 -4.11 34.56
N GLU A 437 6.44 -3.51 35.72
CA GLU A 437 5.52 -4.09 36.70
C GLU A 437 4.09 -4.25 36.14
N ILE A 438 3.57 -3.20 35.50
CA ILE A 438 2.22 -3.23 34.91
C ILE A 438 2.20 -4.27 33.78
N SER A 439 3.18 -4.26 32.88
CA SER A 439 3.27 -5.21 31.76
C SER A 439 3.39 -6.65 32.26
N LEU A 440 4.16 -6.89 33.36
CA LEU A 440 4.25 -8.21 33.99
C LEU A 440 2.91 -8.66 34.59
N GLY A 441 2.15 -7.77 35.21
CA GLY A 441 0.79 -8.06 35.70
C GLY A 441 -0.13 -8.50 34.55
N ILE A 442 -0.12 -7.79 33.46
CA ILE A 442 -0.96 -8.07 32.30
C ILE A 442 -0.55 -9.39 31.63
N ILE A 443 0.73 -9.58 31.29
CA ILE A 443 1.17 -10.81 30.60
C ILE A 443 0.99 -12.06 31.44
N ASN A 444 1.11 -11.96 32.76
CA ASN A 444 0.81 -13.09 33.68
C ASN A 444 -0.70 -13.41 33.70
N THR A 445 -1.57 -12.39 33.59
CA THR A 445 -3.01 -12.62 33.44
C THR A 445 -3.33 -13.34 32.15
N TRP A 446 -2.74 -12.92 31.03
CA TRP A 446 -2.87 -13.58 29.73
C TRP A 446 -2.35 -15.03 29.78
N LYS A 447 -1.19 -15.26 30.45
CA LYS A 447 -0.64 -16.59 30.66
C LYS A 447 -1.64 -17.48 31.40
N LYS A 448 -2.15 -17.01 32.53
CA LYS A 448 -3.12 -17.78 33.37
C LYS A 448 -4.41 -18.04 32.60
N GLU A 449 -5.04 -17.01 32.03
CA GLU A 449 -6.39 -17.12 31.48
C GLU A 449 -6.41 -17.78 30.09
N LEU A 450 -5.49 -17.40 29.19
CA LEU A 450 -5.51 -17.91 27.82
C LEU A 450 -4.64 -19.17 27.66
N PHE A 451 -3.40 -19.13 28.14
CA PHE A 451 -2.46 -20.23 27.93
C PHE A 451 -2.73 -21.42 28.88
N GLU A 452 -2.75 -21.19 30.19
CA GLU A 452 -2.85 -22.28 31.16
C GLU A 452 -4.27 -22.87 31.23
N LYS A 453 -5.31 -22.04 31.26
CA LYS A 453 -6.72 -22.50 31.34
C LYS A 453 -7.28 -23.02 30.03
N ARG A 454 -6.85 -22.43 28.86
CA ARG A 454 -7.48 -22.69 27.56
C ARG A 454 -6.54 -23.33 26.55
N GLY A 455 -5.28 -23.55 26.88
CA GLY A 455 -4.28 -24.16 26.00
C GLY A 455 -4.00 -23.34 24.73
N THR A 456 -4.35 -22.05 24.72
CA THR A 456 -4.25 -21.17 23.59
C THR A 456 -3.19 -20.10 23.83
N LYS A 457 -2.44 -19.72 22.79
CA LYS A 457 -1.41 -18.70 22.88
C LYS A 457 -1.53 -17.65 21.75
N ILE A 458 -1.06 -16.46 22.03
CA ILE A 458 -0.81 -15.41 21.05
C ILE A 458 0.65 -15.48 20.57
N ASP A 459 0.98 -14.82 19.47
CA ASP A 459 2.35 -14.82 18.90
C ASP A 459 3.24 -13.75 19.52
N ALA A 460 2.67 -12.59 19.87
CA ALA A 460 3.42 -11.50 20.46
C ALA A 460 2.60 -10.75 21.53
N PHE A 461 3.31 -10.31 22.56
CA PHE A 461 2.85 -9.33 23.55
C PHE A 461 3.47 -7.98 23.16
N VAL A 462 2.64 -7.02 22.68
CA VAL A 462 3.11 -5.76 22.12
C VAL A 462 2.99 -4.64 23.13
N ILE A 463 4.12 -4.00 23.40
CA ILE A 463 4.21 -2.80 24.23
C ILE A 463 4.20 -1.60 23.29
N ASP A 464 3.13 -0.82 23.35
CA ASP A 464 2.87 0.33 22.47
C ASP A 464 3.61 1.60 22.93
N ASP A 465 3.29 2.79 22.39
CA ASP A 465 3.96 4.07 22.71
C ASP A 465 3.95 4.35 24.22
N GLY A 466 5.06 4.85 24.74
CA GLY A 466 5.21 5.25 26.14
C GLY A 466 6.19 4.44 26.98
N TRP A 467 6.83 3.42 26.43
CA TRP A 467 7.83 2.60 27.13
C TRP A 467 9.23 3.25 27.21
N ASP A 468 9.48 4.25 26.35
CA ASP A 468 10.80 4.91 26.26
C ASP A 468 10.87 6.23 27.04
N ASP A 469 12.09 6.64 27.33
CA ASP A 469 12.40 7.97 27.86
C ASP A 469 12.44 9.00 26.71
N PHE A 470 11.52 9.93 26.71
CA PHE A 470 11.44 10.96 25.69
C PHE A 470 12.64 11.93 25.67
N ASN A 471 13.47 11.94 26.73
CA ASN A 471 14.75 12.63 26.76
C ASN A 471 15.91 11.74 26.29
N SER A 472 15.61 10.78 25.46
CA SER A 472 16.56 9.85 24.81
C SER A 472 16.16 9.62 23.36
N LEU A 473 16.87 8.74 22.67
CA LEU A 473 16.44 8.16 21.41
C LEU A 473 16.08 6.69 21.61
N TRP A 474 14.82 6.43 22.05
CA TRP A 474 14.27 5.09 22.25
C TRP A 474 15.00 4.26 23.31
N ASP A 475 15.53 4.88 24.38
CA ASP A 475 16.00 4.17 25.56
C ASP A 475 14.85 3.92 26.53
N PHE A 476 14.95 2.90 27.35
CA PHE A 476 13.94 2.59 28.36
C PHE A 476 13.85 3.69 29.42
N HIS A 477 12.65 4.10 29.80
CA HIS A 477 12.48 4.99 30.95
C HIS A 477 12.61 4.23 32.28
N ALA A 478 12.71 4.95 33.39
CA ALA A 478 12.97 4.39 34.72
C ALA A 478 11.96 3.30 35.17
N GLY A 479 10.77 3.25 34.58
CA GLY A 479 9.78 2.21 34.84
C GLY A 479 10.10 0.85 34.21
N PHE A 480 11.15 0.78 33.37
CA PHE A 480 11.67 -0.46 32.78
C PHE A 480 13.13 -0.69 33.19
N PRO A 481 13.42 -0.92 34.48
CA PRO A 481 14.80 -1.02 34.96
C PRO A 481 15.60 -2.20 34.39
N ASN A 482 14.91 -3.23 33.87
CA ASN A 482 15.50 -4.37 33.18
C ASN A 482 15.20 -4.39 31.66
N GLY A 483 14.74 -3.26 31.10
CA GLY A 483 14.20 -3.25 29.75
C GLY A 483 13.02 -4.19 29.61
N PHE A 484 12.98 -4.99 28.54
CA PHE A 484 11.93 -6.00 28.37
C PHE A 484 12.30 -7.41 28.87
N ALA A 485 13.46 -7.60 29.52
CA ALA A 485 13.99 -8.94 29.81
C ALA A 485 13.05 -9.81 30.62
N LYS A 486 12.41 -9.30 31.69
CA LYS A 486 11.48 -10.08 32.50
C LYS A 486 10.16 -10.39 31.79
N ILE A 487 9.68 -9.45 30.96
CA ILE A 487 8.48 -9.66 30.17
C ILE A 487 8.74 -10.71 29.09
N ASP A 488 9.92 -10.67 28.45
CA ASP A 488 10.39 -11.66 27.49
C ASP A 488 10.51 -13.06 28.09
N GLU A 489 11.00 -13.17 29.34
CA GLU A 489 11.08 -14.44 30.07
C GLU A 489 9.70 -15.08 30.24
N VAL A 490 8.69 -14.29 30.68
CA VAL A 490 7.32 -14.76 30.82
C VAL A 490 6.74 -15.13 29.46
N GLY A 491 6.93 -14.31 28.44
CA GLY A 491 6.50 -14.57 27.07
C GLY A 491 7.04 -15.89 26.54
N ARG A 492 8.36 -16.10 26.62
CA ARG A 492 9.02 -17.35 26.20
C ARG A 492 8.46 -18.58 26.93
N SER A 493 8.09 -18.45 28.21
CA SER A 493 7.54 -19.57 28.98
C SER A 493 6.24 -20.15 28.44
N MET A 494 5.50 -19.37 27.63
CA MET A 494 4.27 -19.80 26.94
C MET A 494 4.43 -19.82 25.40
N GLY A 495 5.65 -19.65 24.89
CA GLY A 495 5.91 -19.62 23.45
C GLY A 495 5.37 -18.37 22.74
N CYS A 496 5.13 -17.30 23.48
CA CYS A 496 4.81 -15.96 22.98
C CYS A 496 6.08 -15.09 22.94
N GLY A 497 6.32 -14.38 21.84
CA GLY A 497 7.38 -13.39 21.78
C GLY A 497 6.90 -12.00 22.16
N LEU A 498 7.76 -11.01 21.93
CA LEU A 498 7.44 -9.60 22.15
C LEU A 498 7.22 -8.86 20.85
N GLY A 499 6.54 -7.73 20.96
CA GLY A 499 6.48 -6.70 19.94
C GLY A 499 6.60 -5.33 20.58
N THR A 500 6.92 -4.33 19.77
CA THR A 500 6.96 -2.95 20.24
C THR A 500 6.57 -1.96 19.17
N TRP A 501 6.11 -0.81 19.63
CA TRP A 501 5.85 0.37 18.84
C TRP A 501 7.11 1.24 18.74
N LEU A 502 7.37 1.76 17.56
CA LEU A 502 8.40 2.78 17.29
C LEU A 502 7.89 3.75 16.21
N GLY A 503 8.12 5.02 16.42
CA GLY A 503 7.80 6.06 15.44
C GLY A 503 9.05 6.46 14.63
N PRO A 504 9.22 6.01 13.38
CA PRO A 504 10.36 6.39 12.55
C PRO A 504 10.57 7.89 12.39
N VAL A 505 9.49 8.67 12.54
CA VAL A 505 9.50 10.14 12.51
C VAL A 505 9.67 10.78 13.91
N GLY A 506 10.07 9.99 14.92
CA GLY A 506 10.26 10.45 16.30
C GLY A 506 8.99 10.46 17.16
N GLY A 507 7.91 9.83 16.71
CA GLY A 507 6.61 9.85 17.40
C GLY A 507 5.83 11.14 17.17
N TYR A 508 4.99 11.52 18.14
CA TYR A 508 4.02 12.60 17.99
C TYR A 508 4.13 13.64 19.13
N GLY A 509 3.55 14.83 18.92
CA GLY A 509 3.32 15.85 19.95
C GLY A 509 4.55 16.24 20.77
N SER A 510 4.38 16.32 22.09
CA SER A 510 5.44 16.73 23.03
C SER A 510 6.57 15.73 23.12
N SER A 511 6.32 14.42 23.06
CA SER A 511 7.35 13.38 23.10
C SER A 511 8.31 13.50 21.91
N LYS A 512 7.81 13.77 20.71
CA LYS A 512 8.64 14.07 19.54
C LYS A 512 9.51 15.30 19.76
N SER A 513 8.95 16.38 20.29
CA SER A 513 9.70 17.62 20.56
C SER A 513 10.83 17.39 21.57
N MET A 514 10.59 16.57 22.59
CA MET A 514 11.61 16.21 23.58
C MET A 514 12.74 15.38 22.96
N ARG A 515 12.41 14.38 22.12
CA ARG A 515 13.42 13.58 21.39
C ARG A 515 14.24 14.45 20.44
N ILE A 516 13.65 15.42 19.74
CA ILE A 516 14.37 16.39 18.90
C ILE A 516 15.33 17.25 19.75
N SER A 517 14.87 17.71 20.90
CA SER A 517 15.71 18.50 21.81
C SER A 517 16.90 17.70 22.33
N TYR A 518 16.69 16.46 22.73
CA TYR A 518 17.74 15.51 23.10
C TYR A 518 18.74 15.28 21.95
N TRP A 519 18.24 14.97 20.75
CA TRP A 519 19.08 14.76 19.57
C TRP A 519 19.96 15.97 19.28
N ASN A 520 19.39 17.16 19.26
CA ASN A 520 20.12 18.41 18.98
C ASN A 520 21.17 18.77 20.04
N LYS A 521 20.96 18.32 21.28
CA LYS A 521 21.94 18.46 22.37
C LYS A 521 23.11 17.47 22.21
N THR A 522 22.82 16.24 21.85
CA THR A 522 23.81 15.15 21.75
C THR A 522 24.52 15.10 20.39
N HIS A 523 23.89 15.67 19.34
CA HIS A 523 24.40 15.71 17.97
C HIS A 523 24.48 17.16 17.44
N PRO A 524 25.34 18.04 18.03
CA PRO A 524 25.38 19.46 17.68
C PRO A 524 25.74 19.72 16.20
N ASN A 525 26.49 18.80 15.58
CA ASN A 525 26.87 18.84 14.16
C ASN A 525 25.84 18.19 13.21
N ASN A 526 24.78 17.58 13.73
CA ASN A 526 23.68 16.97 12.97
C ASN A 526 22.34 17.38 13.59
N ARG A 527 22.11 18.69 13.70
CA ARG A 527 20.85 19.21 14.26
C ARG A 527 19.71 19.01 13.27
N ILE A 528 18.55 18.68 13.83
CA ILE A 528 17.34 18.38 13.05
C ILE A 528 16.16 19.22 13.54
N SER A 529 15.21 19.49 12.65
CA SER A 529 13.88 20.00 12.97
C SER A 529 12.83 18.88 13.00
N ASN A 530 13.11 17.77 12.30
CA ASN A 530 12.32 16.57 12.27
C ASN A 530 13.23 15.34 12.15
N PHE A 531 12.75 14.19 12.61
CA PHE A 531 13.40 12.91 12.34
C PHE A 531 13.06 12.45 10.92
N GLU A 532 14.09 12.26 10.10
CA GLU A 532 14.00 11.88 8.70
C GLU A 532 14.94 10.71 8.43
N LEU A 533 14.43 9.60 7.93
CA LEU A 533 15.26 8.42 7.61
C LEU A 533 16.19 8.64 6.41
N SER A 534 16.03 9.72 5.68
CA SER A 534 16.98 10.22 4.70
C SER A 534 18.25 10.79 5.32
N ASN A 535 18.23 11.19 6.60
CA ASN A 535 19.42 11.60 7.36
C ASN A 535 20.22 10.34 7.78
N PRO A 536 21.42 10.11 7.24
CA PRO A 536 22.17 8.87 7.48
C PRO A 536 22.58 8.66 8.94
N VAL A 537 22.81 9.74 9.71
CA VAL A 537 23.17 9.64 11.13
C VAL A 537 21.99 9.12 11.93
N TYR A 538 20.80 9.71 11.72
CA TYR A 538 19.59 9.25 12.36
C TYR A 538 19.18 7.84 11.89
N PHE A 539 19.27 7.57 10.58
CA PHE A 539 18.98 6.25 10.03
C PHE A 539 19.76 5.15 10.74
N ASN A 540 21.07 5.32 10.88
CA ASN A 540 21.93 4.34 11.56
C ASN A 540 21.54 4.15 13.03
N ALA A 541 21.29 5.25 13.76
CA ALA A 541 20.87 5.18 15.15
C ALA A 541 19.51 4.46 15.31
N PHE A 542 18.56 4.71 14.41
CA PHE A 542 17.25 4.07 14.42
C PHE A 542 17.35 2.57 14.11
N VAL A 543 18.12 2.18 13.08
CA VAL A 543 18.37 0.77 12.73
C VAL A 543 19.08 0.05 13.88
N GLU A 544 20.10 0.69 14.50
CA GLU A 544 20.81 0.13 15.65
C GLU A 544 19.84 -0.19 16.80
N ARG A 545 18.92 0.75 17.13
CA ARG A 545 17.94 0.52 18.18
C ARG A 545 16.98 -0.61 17.83
N CYS A 546 16.43 -0.65 16.60
CA CYS A 546 15.53 -1.72 16.18
C CYS A 546 16.24 -3.10 16.22
N THR A 547 17.47 -3.18 15.71
CA THR A 547 18.25 -4.43 15.72
C THR A 547 18.72 -4.82 17.12
N TYR A 548 18.97 -3.87 18.02
CA TYR A 548 19.20 -4.13 19.43
C TYR A 548 18.03 -4.88 20.07
N MET A 549 16.78 -4.43 19.80
CA MET A 549 15.59 -5.10 20.31
C MET A 549 15.51 -6.56 19.83
N VAL A 550 15.77 -6.79 18.53
CA VAL A 550 15.78 -8.15 17.95
C VAL A 550 16.86 -9.04 18.55
N LYS A 551 18.04 -8.51 18.85
CA LYS A 551 19.18 -9.26 19.39
C LYS A 551 19.04 -9.64 20.86
N ASN A 552 18.36 -8.80 21.63
CA ASN A 552 18.31 -8.95 23.10
C ASN A 552 17.00 -9.60 23.59
N TYR A 553 15.94 -9.58 22.80
CA TYR A 553 14.62 -10.12 23.15
C TYR A 553 14.08 -11.03 22.05
N ASP A 554 13.09 -11.89 22.36
CA ASP A 554 12.36 -12.65 21.33
C ASP A 554 11.36 -11.73 20.60
N MET A 555 11.92 -10.70 19.96
CA MET A 555 11.13 -9.70 19.25
C MET A 555 10.55 -10.30 17.97
N ARG A 556 9.24 -10.49 17.90
CA ARG A 556 8.52 -11.09 16.76
C ARG A 556 7.71 -10.09 15.95
N TYR A 557 7.49 -8.89 16.49
CA TYR A 557 6.62 -7.91 15.87
C TYR A 557 7.15 -6.49 16.07
N PHE A 558 7.05 -5.68 15.02
CA PHE A 558 7.21 -4.23 15.09
C PHE A 558 5.99 -3.51 14.53
N LYS A 559 5.51 -2.51 15.26
CA LYS A 559 4.55 -1.51 14.81
C LYS A 559 5.31 -0.22 14.53
N PHE A 560 5.56 0.08 13.24
CA PHE A 560 6.14 1.35 12.84
C PHE A 560 5.05 2.36 12.54
N ASP A 561 4.99 3.41 13.36
CA ASP A 561 3.95 4.41 13.28
C ASP A 561 4.50 5.77 12.81
N GLY A 562 3.95 6.27 11.69
CA GLY A 562 4.47 7.46 11.02
C GLY A 562 5.75 7.16 10.23
N ILE A 563 5.63 6.74 8.98
CA ILE A 563 6.79 6.30 8.17
C ILE A 563 7.59 7.45 7.54
N SER A 564 7.00 8.64 7.39
CA SER A 564 7.67 9.85 6.89
C SER A 564 6.92 11.11 7.29
N THR A 565 7.65 12.15 7.67
CA THR A 565 7.08 13.49 7.93
C THR A 565 6.78 14.25 6.65
N LYS A 566 7.42 13.88 5.55
CA LYS A 566 7.35 14.55 4.25
C LYS A 566 6.48 13.80 3.25
N PHE A 567 5.81 12.76 3.66
CA PHE A 567 5.01 11.93 2.75
C PHE A 567 3.98 12.75 1.98
N HIS A 568 3.42 13.80 2.60
CA HIS A 568 2.49 14.73 1.98
C HIS A 568 3.18 15.93 1.30
N SER A 569 4.49 16.11 1.49
CA SER A 569 5.27 17.17 0.84
C SER A 569 6.13 16.57 -0.26
N LYS A 570 5.76 16.77 -1.51
CA LYS A 570 6.41 16.13 -2.65
C LYS A 570 7.68 16.87 -3.04
N GLY A 571 8.78 16.25 -2.80
CA GLY A 571 10.08 16.61 -3.31
C GLY A 571 11.01 15.39 -3.22
N PRO A 572 12.22 15.48 -3.77
CA PRO A 572 13.18 14.37 -3.73
C PRO A 572 13.43 13.85 -2.32
N GLY A 573 13.56 14.73 -1.35
CA GLY A 573 13.79 14.34 0.04
C GLY A 573 12.62 13.60 0.70
N ALA A 574 11.38 13.79 0.22
CA ALA A 574 10.24 13.04 0.73
C ALA A 574 10.30 11.57 0.31
N LEU A 575 10.70 11.31 -0.94
CA LEU A 575 10.87 9.94 -1.44
C LEU A 575 12.03 9.24 -0.75
N GLU A 576 13.16 9.91 -0.57
CA GLU A 576 14.31 9.35 0.15
C GLU A 576 13.97 9.01 1.60
N ASP A 577 13.21 9.86 2.27
CA ASP A 577 12.76 9.63 3.64
C ASP A 577 11.80 8.43 3.71
N ALA A 578 10.83 8.35 2.79
CA ALA A 578 9.92 7.22 2.70
C ALA A 578 10.64 5.92 2.29
N GLU A 579 11.62 5.97 1.40
CA GLU A 579 12.47 4.80 1.09
C GLU A 579 13.38 4.40 2.26
N GLY A 580 13.70 5.34 3.14
CA GLY A 580 14.45 5.05 4.37
C GLY A 580 13.78 3.97 5.20
N ILE A 581 12.45 3.98 5.31
CA ILE A 581 11.73 2.91 6.02
C ILE A 581 11.96 1.55 5.35
N LEU A 582 11.94 1.45 4.02
CA LEU A 582 12.15 0.17 3.32
C LEU A 582 13.53 -0.43 3.66
N ARG A 583 14.56 0.42 3.82
CA ARG A 583 15.90 0.00 4.25
C ARG A 583 15.93 -0.46 5.71
N VAL A 584 15.18 0.19 6.60
CA VAL A 584 14.99 -0.27 7.99
C VAL A 584 14.38 -1.66 8.01
N LEU A 585 13.30 -1.86 7.23
CA LEU A 585 12.61 -3.16 7.15
C LEU A 585 13.53 -4.25 6.61
N ALA A 586 14.35 -3.93 5.60
CA ALA A 586 15.36 -4.86 5.08
C ALA A 586 16.39 -5.27 6.14
N ALA A 587 16.91 -4.32 6.91
CA ALA A 587 17.87 -4.60 8.01
C ALA A 587 17.24 -5.49 9.10
N LEU A 588 15.97 -5.29 9.42
CA LEU A 588 15.23 -6.15 10.36
C LEU A 588 15.05 -7.57 9.83
N ARG A 589 14.72 -7.73 8.54
CA ARG A 589 14.63 -9.04 7.89
C ARG A 589 15.98 -9.77 7.86
N GLU A 590 17.08 -9.04 7.71
CA GLU A 590 18.41 -9.61 7.82
C GLU A 590 18.70 -10.10 9.23
N ALA A 591 18.33 -9.32 10.26
CA ALA A 591 18.53 -9.69 11.66
C ALA A 591 17.60 -10.85 12.09
N ARG A 592 16.37 -10.88 11.61
CA ARG A 592 15.36 -11.91 11.87
C ARG A 592 14.42 -12.08 10.67
N PRO A 593 14.64 -13.08 9.82
CA PRO A 593 13.88 -13.27 8.57
C PRO A 593 12.36 -13.45 8.75
N ASP A 594 11.92 -14.04 9.85
CA ASP A 594 10.53 -14.33 10.18
C ASP A 594 9.83 -13.25 11.01
N ILE A 595 10.48 -12.11 11.25
CA ILE A 595 9.85 -11.01 12.00
C ILE A 595 8.60 -10.49 11.31
N TYR A 596 7.54 -10.21 12.05
CA TYR A 596 6.33 -9.59 11.51
C TYR A 596 6.46 -8.07 11.58
N ILE A 597 6.29 -7.41 10.46
CA ILE A 597 6.45 -5.96 10.34
C ILE A 597 5.14 -5.33 9.90
N ASN A 598 4.62 -4.47 10.76
CA ASN A 598 3.48 -3.62 10.46
C ASN A 598 3.94 -2.17 10.25
N THR A 599 3.59 -1.58 9.12
CA THR A 599 3.77 -0.16 8.85
C THR A 599 2.41 0.54 8.85
N THR A 600 2.26 1.59 9.67
CA THR A 600 0.95 2.21 9.90
C THR A 600 0.78 3.53 9.15
N VAL A 601 0.63 4.65 9.86
CA VAL A 601 0.37 5.98 9.30
C VAL A 601 1.43 6.38 8.29
N GLY A 602 0.98 6.87 7.14
CA GLY A 602 1.83 7.28 6.02
C GLY A 602 1.98 6.23 4.93
N THR A 603 1.41 5.02 5.09
CA THR A 603 1.27 4.04 4.02
C THR A 603 0.05 4.34 3.13
N TRP A 604 -0.04 3.72 1.98
CA TRP A 604 -1.14 3.86 1.03
C TRP A 604 -1.43 2.54 0.35
N ALA A 605 -2.53 2.43 -0.38
CA ALA A 605 -3.04 1.19 -0.98
C ALA A 605 -2.21 0.71 -2.19
N SER A 606 -0.90 0.55 -1.99
CA SER A 606 0.00 -0.09 -2.95
C SER A 606 0.27 -1.54 -2.52
N PRO A 607 0.05 -2.53 -3.39
CA PRO A 607 0.36 -3.93 -3.06
C PRO A 607 1.86 -4.18 -2.89
N PHE A 608 2.71 -3.30 -3.41
CA PHE A 608 4.16 -3.43 -3.33
C PHE A 608 4.74 -3.13 -1.94
N TRP A 609 3.94 -2.62 -0.99
CA TRP A 609 4.33 -2.59 0.42
C TRP A 609 4.65 -3.98 0.96
N PHE A 610 3.96 -5.03 0.46
CA PHE A 610 4.11 -6.40 0.96
C PHE A 610 5.42 -7.08 0.56
N PHE A 611 6.22 -6.45 -0.29
CA PHE A 611 7.60 -6.88 -0.54
C PHE A 611 8.57 -6.42 0.56
N HIS A 612 8.09 -5.61 1.51
CA HIS A 612 8.87 -5.06 2.61
C HIS A 612 8.22 -5.30 3.97
N ALA A 613 6.92 -5.07 4.10
CA ALA A 613 6.13 -5.22 5.32
C ALA A 613 5.14 -6.38 5.20
N ASP A 614 4.64 -6.88 6.34
CA ASP A 614 3.61 -7.93 6.38
C ASP A 614 2.19 -7.34 6.36
N SER A 615 2.02 -6.12 6.85
CA SER A 615 0.74 -5.41 6.87
C SER A 615 0.89 -3.90 6.82
N ILE A 616 -0.17 -3.22 6.35
CA ILE A 616 -0.27 -1.76 6.32
C ILE A 616 -1.57 -1.28 6.95
N TRP A 617 -1.64 0.01 7.26
CA TRP A 617 -2.79 0.66 7.88
C TRP A 617 -4.00 0.80 6.95
N ARG A 618 -5.22 0.59 7.50
CA ARG A 618 -6.51 0.76 6.79
C ARG A 618 -6.88 2.21 6.47
N GLN A 619 -6.07 3.17 6.89
CA GLN A 619 -6.26 4.62 6.80
C GLN A 619 -7.24 5.22 7.83
N GLU A 620 -7.29 6.55 7.88
CA GLU A 620 -8.13 7.37 8.76
C GLU A 620 -7.83 7.19 10.27
N ASN A 621 -8.80 7.51 11.13
CA ASN A 621 -8.63 7.52 12.58
C ASN A 621 -8.57 6.11 13.20
N ASP A 622 -7.86 5.98 14.30
CA ASP A 622 -7.80 4.75 15.10
C ASP A 622 -9.18 4.27 15.54
N PHE A 623 -10.01 5.21 15.97
CA PHE A 623 -11.39 4.96 16.39
C PHE A 623 -12.30 6.08 15.92
N ASP A 624 -13.45 5.71 15.38
CA ASP A 624 -14.57 6.60 15.09
C ASP A 624 -15.85 5.78 14.96
N GLN A 625 -16.98 6.41 14.69
CA GLN A 625 -18.27 5.77 14.51
C GLN A 625 -18.91 6.21 13.21
N MET A 626 -19.51 5.27 12.49
CA MET A 626 -20.22 5.55 11.24
C MET A 626 -21.67 5.13 11.30
N GLY A 627 -22.52 6.02 10.78
CA GLY A 627 -23.95 5.78 10.74
C GLY A 627 -24.68 6.24 12.00
N THR A 628 -25.99 6.09 11.96
CA THR A 628 -26.91 6.48 13.05
C THR A 628 -27.64 5.29 13.65
N MET A 629 -27.42 4.07 13.13
CA MET A 629 -28.10 2.84 13.51
C MET A 629 -27.19 1.95 14.37
N GLY A 630 -27.78 1.15 15.23
CA GLY A 630 -27.09 0.29 16.16
C GLY A 630 -26.46 1.03 17.34
N ASP A 631 -25.81 0.30 18.22
CA ASP A 631 -25.07 0.86 19.35
C ASP A 631 -23.69 1.43 18.91
N ALA A 632 -22.92 1.94 19.85
CA ALA A 632 -21.61 2.51 19.57
C ALA A 632 -20.62 1.47 18.99
N ARG A 633 -20.77 0.19 19.36
CA ARG A 633 -19.93 -0.90 18.84
C ARG A 633 -20.33 -1.28 17.41
N ASP A 634 -21.61 -1.34 17.09
CA ASP A 634 -22.08 -1.56 15.73
C ASP A 634 -21.59 -0.45 14.78
N ARG A 635 -21.64 0.82 15.26
CA ARG A 635 -21.14 1.97 14.48
C ARG A 635 -19.63 1.98 14.33
N TRP A 636 -18.89 1.49 15.32
CA TRP A 636 -17.44 1.28 15.22
C TRP A 636 -17.09 0.21 14.17
N ILE A 637 -17.71 -0.96 14.24
CA ILE A 637 -17.50 -2.03 13.25
C ILE A 637 -17.82 -1.50 11.85
N THR A 638 -18.92 -0.78 11.70
CA THR A 638 -19.33 -0.17 10.43
C THR A 638 -18.31 0.86 9.93
N TYR A 639 -17.75 1.71 10.80
CA TYR A 639 -16.69 2.66 10.46
C TYR A 639 -15.43 1.95 9.96
N ARG A 640 -14.94 0.99 10.73
CA ARG A 640 -13.75 0.21 10.42
C ARG A 640 -13.86 -0.48 9.06
N ASP A 641 -14.95 -1.20 8.84
CA ASP A 641 -15.14 -2.03 7.67
C ASP A 641 -15.49 -1.19 6.41
N ARG A 642 -16.17 -0.03 6.61
CA ARG A 642 -16.39 0.92 5.53
C ARG A 642 -15.07 1.46 4.96
N LEU A 643 -14.09 1.74 5.80
CA LEU A 643 -12.78 2.20 5.32
C LEU A 643 -12.08 1.13 4.49
N VAL A 644 -12.13 -0.13 4.90
CA VAL A 644 -11.64 -1.25 4.07
C VAL A 644 -12.35 -1.26 2.72
N HIS A 645 -13.66 -1.12 2.71
CA HIS A 645 -14.44 -1.08 1.47
C HIS A 645 -14.09 0.12 0.58
N GLU A 646 -14.08 1.33 1.12
CA GLU A 646 -13.88 2.54 0.32
C GLU A 646 -12.43 2.68 -0.19
N VAL A 647 -11.45 2.42 0.67
CA VAL A 647 -10.04 2.67 0.32
C VAL A 647 -9.44 1.50 -0.48
N PHE A 648 -9.75 0.27 -0.09
CA PHE A 648 -9.07 -0.91 -0.63
C PHE A 648 -9.95 -1.71 -1.60
N VAL A 649 -11.21 -1.91 -1.32
CA VAL A 649 -12.07 -2.71 -2.21
C VAL A 649 -12.49 -1.91 -3.44
N THR A 650 -12.99 -0.68 -3.26
CA THR A 650 -13.40 0.19 -4.37
C THR A 650 -12.28 1.10 -4.85
N GLY A 651 -11.46 1.61 -3.93
CA GLY A 651 -10.36 2.53 -4.25
C GLY A 651 -9.10 1.85 -4.80
N SER A 652 -8.92 0.55 -4.58
CA SER A 652 -7.79 -0.25 -5.07
C SER A 652 -8.20 -1.72 -5.28
N PRO A 653 -9.02 -2.03 -6.30
CA PRO A 653 -9.74 -3.31 -6.42
C PRO A 653 -8.89 -4.58 -6.41
N LEU A 654 -7.60 -4.47 -6.74
CA LEU A 654 -6.68 -5.61 -6.76
C LEU A 654 -5.76 -5.67 -5.53
N PHE A 655 -5.95 -4.78 -4.56
CA PHE A 655 -5.14 -4.77 -3.35
C PHE A 655 -5.44 -6.00 -2.47
N PRO A 656 -4.41 -6.72 -1.97
CA PRO A 656 -4.61 -7.87 -1.07
C PRO A 656 -5.11 -7.42 0.32
N ILE A 657 -6.40 -7.57 0.59
CA ILE A 657 -6.99 -7.16 1.88
C ILE A 657 -6.69 -8.11 3.03
N ASN A 658 -6.04 -9.25 2.76
CA ASN A 658 -5.56 -10.21 3.75
C ASN A 658 -4.38 -9.69 4.61
N ALA A 659 -3.90 -8.48 4.35
CA ALA A 659 -2.71 -7.91 4.97
C ALA A 659 -2.93 -6.48 5.49
N LEU A 660 -4.13 -6.21 6.02
CA LEU A 660 -4.50 -4.91 6.60
C LEU A 660 -4.45 -4.94 8.12
N MET A 661 -3.88 -3.90 8.71
CA MET A 661 -4.10 -3.52 10.09
C MET A 661 -5.46 -2.84 10.20
N THR A 662 -6.42 -3.51 10.81
CA THR A 662 -7.81 -3.04 10.92
C THR A 662 -8.15 -2.39 12.27
N HIS A 663 -7.24 -2.42 13.23
CA HIS A 663 -7.44 -2.14 14.65
C HIS A 663 -8.31 -3.17 15.38
N GLY A 664 -8.40 -4.34 14.82
CA GLY A 664 -8.87 -5.62 15.42
C GLY A 664 -10.05 -5.54 16.38
N THR A 665 -9.86 -6.14 17.53
CA THR A 665 -10.83 -6.21 18.63
C THR A 665 -10.50 -5.20 19.74
N ILE A 666 -11.44 -4.30 20.07
CA ILE A 666 -11.25 -3.29 21.11
C ILE A 666 -12.29 -3.45 22.23
N ILE A 667 -11.85 -3.84 23.44
CA ILE A 667 -12.70 -3.96 24.64
C ILE A 667 -11.99 -3.24 25.79
N THR A 668 -12.30 -1.96 25.98
CA THR A 668 -11.56 -1.09 26.91
C THR A 668 -12.44 -0.13 27.68
N LYS A 669 -11.95 0.31 28.83
CA LYS A 669 -12.50 1.40 29.64
C LYS A 669 -11.88 2.76 29.35
N ASN A 670 -10.81 2.78 28.55
CA ASN A 670 -9.95 3.94 28.34
C ASN A 670 -10.09 4.52 26.91
N GLY A 671 -9.64 5.73 26.74
CA GLY A 671 -9.59 6.41 25.46
C GLY A 671 -10.95 6.62 24.78
N PRO A 672 -10.96 7.02 23.51
CA PRO A 672 -12.20 7.21 22.75
C PRO A 672 -13.09 5.94 22.67
N PRO A 673 -12.55 4.71 22.55
CA PRO A 673 -13.38 3.50 22.46
C PRO A 673 -14.16 3.15 23.75
N ARG A 674 -13.90 3.82 24.88
CA ARG A 674 -14.62 3.60 26.14
C ARG A 674 -16.15 3.73 26.03
N VAL A 675 -16.63 4.41 25.00
CA VAL A 675 -18.08 4.62 24.76
C VAL A 675 -18.79 3.38 24.25
N MET A 676 -18.06 2.37 23.77
CA MET A 676 -18.64 1.12 23.29
C MET A 676 -19.19 0.26 24.40
N SER A 677 -20.25 -0.49 24.13
CA SER A 677 -20.83 -1.49 25.04
C SER A 677 -19.77 -2.51 25.48
N LYS A 678 -19.82 -2.92 26.75
CA LYS A 678 -18.99 -4.00 27.31
C LYS A 678 -19.78 -5.28 27.49
N GLU A 679 -21.06 -5.29 27.09
CA GLU A 679 -21.86 -6.51 27.13
C GLU A 679 -21.20 -7.60 26.30
N PRO A 680 -20.99 -8.81 26.88
CA PRO A 680 -20.24 -9.86 26.21
C PRO A 680 -20.76 -10.23 24.83
N GLU A 681 -22.06 -10.25 24.63
CA GLU A 681 -22.69 -10.60 23.36
C GLU A 681 -22.28 -9.63 22.24
N ASN A 682 -22.19 -8.33 22.54
CA ASN A 682 -21.73 -7.31 21.58
C ASN A 682 -20.22 -7.39 21.34
N CYS A 683 -19.44 -7.70 22.38
CA CYS A 683 -18.00 -7.93 22.27
C CYS A 683 -17.68 -9.16 21.41
N ILE A 684 -18.46 -10.23 21.54
CA ILE A 684 -18.35 -11.47 20.74
C ILE A 684 -18.57 -11.17 19.24
N LYS A 685 -19.57 -10.34 18.89
CA LYS A 685 -19.77 -9.93 17.49
C LYS A 685 -18.54 -9.25 16.91
N GLU A 686 -17.94 -8.32 17.64
CA GLU A 686 -16.72 -7.64 17.20
C GLU A 686 -15.55 -8.60 17.04
N MET A 687 -15.30 -9.49 18.03
CA MET A 687 -14.25 -10.50 17.95
C MET A 687 -14.40 -11.35 16.70
N ARG A 688 -15.61 -11.90 16.47
CA ARG A 688 -15.88 -12.72 15.29
C ARG A 688 -15.64 -11.96 14.00
N THR A 689 -16.15 -10.72 13.89
CA THR A 689 -15.94 -9.89 12.70
C THR A 689 -14.46 -9.58 12.49
N ALA A 690 -13.72 -9.24 13.55
CA ALA A 690 -12.30 -8.92 13.47
C ALA A 690 -11.45 -10.12 13.01
N PHE A 691 -11.66 -11.30 13.61
CA PHE A 691 -10.90 -12.50 13.25
C PHE A 691 -11.28 -13.06 11.88
N THR A 692 -12.57 -13.00 11.52
CA THR A 692 -13.04 -13.61 10.27
C THR A 692 -12.93 -12.69 9.04
N CYS A 693 -12.42 -11.46 9.20
CA CYS A 693 -12.05 -10.61 8.07
C CYS A 693 -10.85 -11.15 7.26
N GLY A 694 -10.20 -12.19 7.77
CA GLY A 694 -9.10 -12.87 7.08
C GLY A 694 -7.80 -12.09 7.01
N SER A 695 -7.67 -10.94 7.71
CA SER A 695 -6.37 -10.29 7.85
C SER A 695 -5.39 -11.18 8.59
N GLY A 696 -4.17 -11.29 8.10
CA GLY A 696 -3.08 -11.97 8.80
C GLY A 696 -2.72 -11.30 10.12
N LEU A 697 -2.92 -9.99 10.25
CA LEU A 697 -2.71 -9.28 11.50
C LEU A 697 -3.99 -9.28 12.35
N GLN A 698 -3.94 -9.96 13.48
CA GLN A 698 -5.03 -10.04 14.45
C GLN A 698 -4.62 -9.30 15.73
N GLU A 699 -5.14 -8.09 15.88
CA GLU A 699 -4.82 -7.19 16.97
C GLU A 699 -5.87 -7.26 18.07
N ILE A 700 -5.42 -7.36 19.32
CA ILE A 700 -6.29 -7.48 20.47
C ILE A 700 -5.95 -6.37 21.45
N TYR A 701 -6.85 -5.39 21.58
CA TYR A 701 -6.78 -4.24 22.48
C TYR A 701 -7.84 -4.40 23.57
N VAL A 702 -7.52 -5.14 24.64
CA VAL A 702 -8.52 -5.48 25.65
C VAL A 702 -8.00 -5.23 27.06
N ASP A 703 -8.87 -4.69 27.93
CA ASP A 703 -8.60 -4.66 29.35
C ASP A 703 -8.87 -6.05 29.94
N ALA A 704 -7.87 -6.64 30.58
CA ALA A 704 -7.92 -8.04 31.06
C ALA A 704 -9.07 -8.29 32.07
N ASP A 705 -9.44 -7.31 32.88
CA ASP A 705 -10.56 -7.40 33.81
C ASP A 705 -11.93 -7.39 33.12
N LEU A 706 -12.06 -6.69 31.98
CA LEU A 706 -13.28 -6.78 31.17
C LEU A 706 -13.44 -8.15 30.53
N MET A 707 -12.35 -8.80 30.16
CA MET A 707 -12.35 -10.15 29.62
C MET A 707 -12.78 -11.22 30.64
N ALA A 708 -12.63 -10.95 31.93
CA ALA A 708 -12.99 -11.86 33.01
C ALA A 708 -14.50 -11.88 33.33
N GLN A 709 -15.30 -10.99 32.77
CA GLN A 709 -16.75 -10.93 33.01
C GLN A 709 -17.45 -12.25 32.63
N LYS A 710 -18.56 -12.54 33.30
CA LYS A 710 -19.39 -13.74 33.09
C LYS A 710 -18.53 -15.02 33.05
N ASP A 711 -17.74 -15.26 34.09
CA ASP A 711 -16.87 -16.42 34.22
C ASP A 711 -15.83 -16.60 33.11
N GLY A 712 -15.45 -15.51 32.46
CA GLY A 712 -14.44 -15.50 31.41
C GLY A 712 -14.95 -15.89 30.04
N MET A 713 -16.23 -15.71 29.74
CA MET A 713 -16.85 -15.98 28.43
C MET A 713 -16.07 -15.34 27.25
N LEU A 714 -15.54 -14.12 27.45
CA LEU A 714 -14.77 -13.43 26.40
C LEU A 714 -13.40 -14.06 26.18
N TRP A 715 -12.76 -14.62 27.21
CA TRP A 715 -11.55 -15.41 27.05
C TRP A 715 -11.82 -16.71 26.27
N ASP A 716 -12.97 -17.37 26.54
CA ASP A 716 -13.36 -18.57 25.78
C ASP A 716 -13.60 -18.25 24.31
N GLU A 717 -14.28 -17.14 24.02
CA GLU A 717 -14.53 -16.73 22.66
C GLU A 717 -13.25 -16.33 21.93
N LEU A 718 -12.35 -15.61 22.62
CA LEU A 718 -11.04 -15.27 22.06
C LEU A 718 -10.24 -16.53 21.70
N ALA A 719 -10.24 -17.54 22.56
CA ALA A 719 -9.59 -18.82 22.29
C ALA A 719 -10.20 -19.51 21.06
N ARG A 720 -11.55 -19.49 20.90
CA ARG A 720 -12.23 -20.03 19.71
C ARG A 720 -11.86 -19.26 18.44
N CYS A 721 -11.83 -17.93 18.51
CA CYS A 721 -11.44 -17.08 17.38
C CYS A 721 -9.98 -17.33 16.94
N ILE A 722 -9.05 -17.45 17.89
CA ILE A 722 -7.65 -17.79 17.59
C ILE A 722 -7.56 -19.18 16.97
N ALA A 723 -8.26 -20.17 17.53
CA ALA A 723 -8.29 -21.52 16.98
C ALA A 723 -8.88 -21.55 15.57
N TRP A 724 -9.93 -20.74 15.29
CA TRP A 724 -10.52 -20.59 13.98
C TRP A 724 -9.50 -20.03 12.96
N ALA A 725 -8.82 -18.95 13.32
CA ALA A 725 -7.81 -18.33 12.45
C ALA A 725 -6.67 -19.30 12.11
N ARG A 726 -6.16 -20.03 13.11
CA ARG A 726 -5.08 -21.01 12.93
C ARG A 726 -5.47 -22.18 12.02
N ARG A 727 -6.65 -22.77 12.21
CA ARG A 727 -7.10 -23.89 11.38
C ARG A 727 -7.49 -23.51 9.96
N ASN A 728 -7.70 -22.22 9.70
CA ASN A 728 -8.07 -21.69 8.39
C ASN A 728 -6.94 -20.93 7.68
N GLU A 729 -5.76 -20.84 8.27
CA GLU A 729 -4.61 -20.08 7.76
C GLU A 729 -4.26 -20.44 6.30
N ASP A 730 -4.40 -21.70 5.93
CA ASP A 730 -4.14 -22.22 4.59
C ASP A 730 -5.05 -21.65 3.49
N VAL A 731 -6.26 -21.18 3.85
CA VAL A 731 -7.21 -20.61 2.90
C VAL A 731 -7.36 -19.09 3.05
N LEU A 732 -7.10 -18.53 4.22
CA LEU A 732 -7.25 -17.09 4.50
C LEU A 732 -6.31 -16.21 3.68
N ALA A 733 -5.22 -16.76 3.14
CA ALA A 733 -4.37 -16.03 2.20
C ALA A 733 -5.15 -15.52 0.97
N ASP A 734 -6.24 -16.18 0.57
CA ASP A 734 -7.09 -15.79 -0.58
C ASP A 734 -8.21 -14.80 -0.21
N THR A 735 -8.23 -14.26 1.00
CA THR A 735 -9.33 -13.41 1.48
C THR A 735 -9.67 -12.27 0.52
N HIS A 736 -10.96 -12.12 0.26
CA HIS A 736 -11.54 -11.06 -0.56
C HIS A 736 -12.89 -10.59 0.00
N TRP A 737 -13.33 -9.43 -0.46
CA TRP A 737 -14.59 -8.81 -0.06
C TRP A 737 -15.80 -9.45 -0.74
N VAL A 738 -16.91 -9.54 0.03
CA VAL A 738 -18.20 -10.04 -0.46
C VAL A 738 -19.29 -9.04 -0.11
N GLY A 739 -20.26 -8.90 -0.99
CA GLY A 739 -21.45 -8.10 -0.75
C GLY A 739 -21.26 -6.60 -0.97
N GLY A 740 -22.08 -5.81 -0.28
CA GLY A 740 -22.25 -4.40 -0.55
C GLY A 740 -21.43 -3.48 0.34
N ASN A 741 -21.91 -2.24 0.47
CA ASN A 741 -21.27 -1.17 1.22
C ASN A 741 -21.69 -1.23 2.70
N PRO A 742 -20.77 -1.26 3.68
CA PRO A 742 -21.12 -1.21 5.10
C PRO A 742 -21.94 0.02 5.51
N TRP A 743 -21.79 1.13 4.81
CA TRP A 743 -22.57 2.34 5.02
C TRP A 743 -22.61 3.24 3.79
N ASP A 744 -23.77 3.33 3.17
CA ASP A 744 -24.05 4.28 2.10
C ASP A 744 -24.58 5.60 2.68
N LYS A 745 -23.77 6.66 2.57
CA LYS A 745 -24.12 7.98 3.12
C LYS A 745 -25.36 8.60 2.46
N ALA A 746 -25.64 8.28 1.21
CA ALA A 746 -26.78 8.81 0.48
C ALA A 746 -28.09 8.09 0.90
N LYS A 747 -28.04 6.81 1.08
CA LYS A 747 -29.17 5.98 1.53
C LYS A 747 -29.37 6.05 3.05
N LYS A 748 -28.32 6.46 3.81
CA LYS A 748 -28.23 6.36 5.27
C LYS A 748 -28.56 4.95 5.77
N ASP A 749 -28.03 3.96 5.09
CA ASP A 749 -28.26 2.54 5.34
C ASP A 749 -27.02 1.73 4.95
N GLY A 750 -26.88 0.52 5.44
CA GLY A 750 -25.83 -0.42 5.08
C GLY A 750 -26.38 -1.69 4.43
N ASP A 751 -25.51 -2.41 3.74
CA ASP A 751 -25.82 -3.69 3.11
C ASP A 751 -25.26 -4.86 3.90
N ILE A 752 -25.65 -6.10 3.50
CA ILE A 752 -24.87 -7.29 3.89
C ILE A 752 -23.55 -7.22 3.16
N TYR A 753 -22.49 -7.38 3.92
CA TYR A 753 -21.12 -7.46 3.43
C TYR A 753 -20.31 -8.46 4.25
N GLY A 754 -19.10 -8.76 3.79
CA GLY A 754 -18.19 -9.61 4.53
C GLY A 754 -16.96 -10.03 3.75
N TRP A 755 -16.43 -11.18 4.11
CA TRP A 755 -15.20 -11.72 3.57
C TRP A 755 -15.38 -13.19 3.22
N ALA A 756 -14.77 -13.58 2.11
CA ALA A 756 -14.66 -14.97 1.74
C ALA A 756 -13.21 -15.32 1.40
N SER A 757 -12.87 -16.58 1.57
CA SER A 757 -11.60 -17.14 1.14
C SER A 757 -11.86 -18.53 0.55
N TRP A 758 -11.09 -18.91 -0.45
CA TRP A 758 -11.33 -20.15 -1.15
C TRP A 758 -10.04 -20.80 -1.65
N ASN A 759 -9.99 -22.12 -1.58
CA ASN A 759 -9.12 -22.98 -2.37
C ASN A 759 -9.91 -24.22 -2.82
N LYS A 760 -9.30 -25.11 -3.61
CA LYS A 760 -9.98 -26.29 -4.16
C LYS A 760 -10.57 -27.25 -3.11
N LYS A 761 -10.15 -27.17 -1.85
CA LYS A 761 -10.54 -28.10 -0.77
C LYS A 761 -11.37 -27.44 0.32
N LYS A 762 -11.23 -26.14 0.50
CA LYS A 762 -11.73 -25.42 1.68
C LYS A 762 -12.15 -24.01 1.35
N CYS A 763 -13.10 -23.49 2.07
CA CYS A 763 -13.49 -22.08 2.03
C CYS A 763 -13.88 -21.56 3.40
N THR A 764 -13.87 -20.23 3.52
CA THR A 764 -14.49 -19.50 4.62
C THR A 764 -15.42 -18.44 4.06
N LEU A 765 -16.50 -18.15 4.77
CA LEU A 765 -17.43 -17.07 4.42
C LEU A 765 -17.92 -16.43 5.71
N SER A 766 -17.64 -15.17 5.91
CA SER A 766 -18.11 -14.37 7.03
C SER A 766 -18.93 -13.21 6.53
N LEU A 767 -20.12 -13.04 7.05
CA LEU A 767 -21.07 -12.02 6.61
C LEU A 767 -21.59 -11.22 7.82
N ARG A 768 -21.75 -9.92 7.62
CA ARG A 768 -22.41 -9.00 8.56
C ARG A 768 -23.50 -8.21 7.87
N ASN A 769 -24.65 -8.10 8.50
CA ASN A 769 -25.67 -7.11 8.16
C ASN A 769 -25.39 -5.82 8.95
N SER A 770 -25.12 -4.71 8.29
CA SER A 770 -24.84 -3.42 8.96
C SER A 770 -26.05 -2.50 9.06
N SER A 771 -27.24 -2.99 8.65
CA SER A 771 -28.51 -2.28 8.74
C SER A 771 -29.28 -2.66 10.02
N ASP A 772 -30.19 -1.78 10.44
CA ASP A 772 -31.21 -2.04 11.46
C ASP A 772 -32.44 -2.81 10.91
N LYS A 773 -32.38 -3.26 9.66
CA LYS A 773 -33.39 -4.06 8.98
C LYS A 773 -32.81 -5.40 8.57
N GLU A 774 -33.70 -6.39 8.45
CA GLU A 774 -33.36 -7.64 7.80
C GLU A 774 -32.98 -7.36 6.34
N LYS A 775 -31.90 -7.97 5.88
CA LYS A 775 -31.37 -7.85 4.52
C LYS A 775 -31.10 -9.22 3.93
N THR A 776 -31.12 -9.32 2.61
CA THR A 776 -30.82 -10.55 1.86
C THR A 776 -29.72 -10.32 0.85
N LEU A 777 -28.67 -11.11 0.91
CA LEU A 777 -27.63 -11.24 -0.11
C LEU A 777 -28.04 -12.33 -1.09
N LYS A 778 -28.04 -12.02 -2.39
CA LYS A 778 -28.35 -12.96 -3.48
C LYS A 778 -27.14 -13.17 -4.36
N GLY A 779 -26.96 -14.38 -4.87
CA GLY A 779 -25.89 -14.72 -5.78
C GLY A 779 -25.67 -16.22 -5.87
N THR A 780 -24.51 -16.62 -6.38
CA THR A 780 -24.04 -18.02 -6.42
C THR A 780 -22.82 -18.17 -5.52
N LEU A 781 -22.51 -19.39 -5.07
CA LEU A 781 -21.26 -19.62 -4.34
C LEU A 781 -20.04 -19.40 -5.24
N ARG A 782 -20.17 -19.54 -6.56
CA ARG A 782 -19.11 -19.15 -7.49
C ARG A 782 -18.74 -17.69 -7.37
N GLU A 783 -19.74 -16.79 -7.39
CA GLU A 783 -19.53 -15.35 -7.27
C GLU A 783 -19.01 -14.97 -5.87
N ILE A 784 -19.62 -15.54 -4.83
CA ILE A 784 -19.30 -15.22 -3.43
C ILE A 784 -17.87 -15.68 -3.05
N LEU A 785 -17.45 -16.86 -3.52
CA LEU A 785 -16.14 -17.44 -3.22
C LEU A 785 -15.08 -17.15 -4.31
N ASP A 786 -15.48 -16.42 -5.37
CA ASP A 786 -14.63 -16.13 -6.54
C ASP A 786 -14.04 -17.43 -7.16
N VAL A 787 -14.86 -18.47 -7.29
CA VAL A 787 -14.44 -19.77 -7.84
C VAL A 787 -14.13 -19.62 -9.33
N PRO A 788 -12.95 -20.10 -9.81
CA PRO A 788 -12.59 -20.01 -11.22
C PRO A 788 -13.69 -20.57 -12.14
N PRO A 789 -14.01 -19.91 -13.27
CA PRO A 789 -15.12 -20.30 -14.14
C PRO A 789 -14.94 -21.69 -14.78
N THR A 790 -13.72 -22.18 -14.85
CA THR A 790 -13.37 -23.50 -15.39
C THR A 790 -13.66 -24.66 -14.44
N LEU A 791 -13.84 -24.41 -13.16
CA LEU A 791 -14.09 -25.44 -12.15
C LEU A 791 -15.58 -25.62 -11.90
N LYS A 792 -15.97 -26.84 -11.68
CA LYS A 792 -17.33 -27.24 -11.24
C LYS A 792 -17.23 -28.00 -9.92
N GLY A 793 -18.28 -27.98 -9.13
CA GLY A 793 -18.28 -28.73 -7.88
C GLY A 793 -19.30 -28.23 -6.88
N THR A 794 -19.17 -28.80 -5.69
CA THR A 794 -20.09 -28.48 -4.57
C THR A 794 -19.32 -27.97 -3.37
N VAL A 795 -20.01 -27.22 -2.51
CA VAL A 795 -19.53 -26.74 -1.23
C VAL A 795 -20.52 -27.13 -0.14
N VAL A 796 -20.00 -27.62 0.97
CA VAL A 796 -20.77 -27.82 2.21
C VAL A 796 -20.28 -26.81 3.24
N LEU A 797 -21.11 -25.81 3.56
CA LEU A 797 -20.84 -24.79 4.57
C LEU A 797 -21.32 -25.25 5.94
N ARG A 798 -20.57 -24.94 6.99
CA ARG A 798 -20.91 -25.22 8.38
C ARG A 798 -20.69 -23.99 9.25
N SER A 799 -21.43 -23.91 10.35
CA SER A 799 -21.21 -22.87 11.37
C SER A 799 -19.80 -22.91 11.92
N SER A 800 -19.10 -21.78 11.93
CA SER A 800 -17.74 -21.66 12.52
C SER A 800 -17.74 -21.56 14.03
N PHE A 801 -18.83 -21.01 14.62
CA PHE A 801 -18.92 -20.74 16.05
C PHE A 801 -20.25 -21.24 16.60
N GLU A 802 -20.21 -21.70 17.85
CA GLU A 802 -21.43 -22.05 18.59
C GLU A 802 -22.28 -20.82 18.89
N GLY A 803 -23.60 -21.01 18.96
CA GLY A 803 -24.58 -19.99 19.36
C GLY A 803 -24.79 -18.86 18.31
N GLN A 804 -24.26 -18.97 17.11
CA GLN A 804 -24.58 -18.04 16.02
C GLN A 804 -25.84 -18.49 15.25
N THR A 805 -26.39 -17.59 14.46
CA THR A 805 -27.57 -17.85 13.60
C THR A 805 -27.26 -18.99 12.62
N GLN A 806 -28.15 -20.01 12.58
CA GLN A 806 -28.13 -21.08 11.61
C GLN A 806 -28.82 -20.63 10.32
N LEU A 807 -28.13 -20.80 9.19
CA LEU A 807 -28.65 -20.39 7.90
C LEU A 807 -29.10 -21.61 7.08
N PRO A 808 -30.15 -21.47 6.23
CA PRO A 808 -30.63 -22.58 5.41
C PRO A 808 -29.63 -23.16 4.43
N ILE A 809 -28.55 -22.45 4.15
CA ILE A 809 -27.45 -22.90 3.27
C ILE A 809 -26.44 -23.80 3.98
N MET A 810 -26.47 -23.92 5.29
CA MET A 810 -25.54 -24.75 6.06
C MET A 810 -25.89 -26.22 6.00
N ASP A 811 -24.89 -27.08 6.24
CA ASP A 811 -24.98 -28.54 6.40
C ASP A 811 -25.58 -29.30 5.20
N ARG A 812 -25.51 -28.72 4.00
CA ARG A 812 -25.91 -29.37 2.76
C ARG A 812 -24.92 -29.09 1.62
N ALA A 813 -24.80 -30.01 0.70
CA ALA A 813 -24.01 -29.79 -0.51
C ALA A 813 -24.75 -28.84 -1.46
N ILE A 814 -24.07 -27.77 -1.86
CA ILE A 814 -24.59 -26.77 -2.80
C ILE A 814 -23.65 -26.71 -3.99
N ASP A 815 -24.19 -26.92 -5.19
CA ASP A 815 -23.45 -26.69 -6.43
C ASP A 815 -23.10 -25.20 -6.54
N VAL A 816 -21.87 -24.89 -6.91
CA VAL A 816 -21.33 -23.52 -6.93
C VAL A 816 -22.09 -22.57 -7.85
N ASP A 817 -22.78 -23.08 -8.85
CA ASP A 817 -23.58 -22.31 -9.81
C ASP A 817 -25.06 -22.19 -9.42
N THR A 818 -25.48 -22.83 -8.32
CA THR A 818 -26.85 -22.74 -7.82
C THR A 818 -27.11 -21.37 -7.20
N PRO A 819 -28.12 -20.62 -7.62
CA PRO A 819 -28.54 -19.39 -6.95
C PRO A 819 -28.93 -19.64 -5.49
N ILE A 820 -28.45 -18.82 -4.62
CA ILE A 820 -28.72 -18.85 -3.17
C ILE A 820 -29.15 -17.48 -2.67
N GLU A 821 -29.89 -17.50 -1.58
CA GLU A 821 -30.28 -16.32 -0.81
C GLU A 821 -29.84 -16.49 0.64
N ILE A 822 -29.15 -15.47 1.17
CA ILE A 822 -28.67 -15.44 2.56
C ILE A 822 -29.29 -14.24 3.24
N THR A 823 -30.20 -14.50 4.16
CA THR A 823 -30.91 -13.46 4.93
C THR A 823 -30.35 -13.36 6.32
N LEU A 824 -29.96 -12.14 6.72
CA LEU A 824 -29.42 -11.83 8.05
C LEU A 824 -30.31 -10.82 8.77
N LYS A 825 -30.53 -11.05 10.07
CA LYS A 825 -31.19 -10.11 10.97
C LYS A 825 -30.35 -8.82 11.13
N PRO A 826 -30.95 -7.74 11.67
CA PRO A 826 -30.22 -6.53 11.99
C PRO A 826 -28.96 -6.79 12.80
N PHE A 827 -27.83 -6.21 12.35
CA PHE A 827 -26.50 -6.30 12.98
C PHE A 827 -25.98 -7.72 13.26
N ASP A 828 -26.57 -8.73 12.61
CA ASP A 828 -26.13 -10.12 12.77
C ASP A 828 -24.76 -10.36 12.10
N VAL A 829 -23.96 -11.22 12.71
CA VAL A 829 -22.66 -11.66 12.23
C VAL A 829 -22.68 -13.19 12.16
N VAL A 830 -22.45 -13.73 10.96
CA VAL A 830 -22.41 -15.18 10.75
C VAL A 830 -21.14 -15.56 10.02
N ALA A 831 -20.37 -16.45 10.61
CA ALA A 831 -19.17 -16.99 10.03
C ALA A 831 -19.34 -18.49 9.72
N MET A 832 -18.89 -18.89 8.56
CA MET A 832 -18.96 -20.26 8.06
C MET A 832 -17.60 -20.74 7.57
N GLU A 833 -17.34 -21.99 7.70
CA GLU A 833 -16.24 -22.68 7.05
C GLU A 833 -16.79 -23.86 6.23
N GLY A 834 -16.17 -24.16 5.12
CA GLY A 834 -16.70 -25.14 4.20
C GLY A 834 -15.65 -26.07 3.60
N VAL A 835 -16.14 -27.25 3.22
CA VAL A 835 -15.40 -28.23 2.42
C VAL A 835 -15.82 -28.08 0.97
N CYS A 836 -14.84 -27.99 0.09
CA CYS A 836 -15.03 -27.84 -1.34
C CYS A 836 -14.67 -29.14 -2.07
N GLU A 837 -15.54 -29.61 -2.95
CA GLU A 837 -15.31 -30.74 -3.84
C GLU A 837 -15.32 -30.20 -5.28
N MET A 838 -14.13 -29.79 -5.77
CA MET A 838 -13.99 -29.16 -7.09
C MET A 838 -13.37 -30.13 -8.10
N LYS A 839 -13.88 -30.12 -9.33
CA LYS A 839 -13.43 -30.91 -10.47
C LYS A 839 -13.01 -30.05 -11.64
#